data_bd62be9917aba173c6012204e618d322
#
_entry.id   bd62be9917aba173c6012204e618d322
#
_cell.length_a   1.000
_cell.length_b   1.000
_cell.length_c   1.000
_cell.angle_alpha   90.00
_cell.angle_beta   90.00
_cell.angle_gamma   90.00
#
_symmetry.space_group_name_H-M   'P 1'
#
loop_
_entity.id
_entity.type
_entity.pdbx_description
1 polymer ?
#
loop_
_entity_poly.entity_id
_entity_poly.type
_entity_poly.pdbx_seq_one_letter_code
_entity_poly.pdbx_strand_id
1 'polypeptide(L)'
;MKRSRPLLFVVPSPQKAWEDMIAPWFDQVLPGAWQRELPSLVVVPTRGQANDIKARLIAKGSSHLGLHFVTPSSLRALLARDDATPTAQPEFLRLLLAIAASEMEDRPNESEALAAKAVARAPAPLLRTLDRLETAGWKFEELWLPSFAPVVQRFNELLKKCDFVLRGESDRNRLQQPTRGRREFHHVLITGFDGAHWAEWFLLRSVVELAKNATIVLEEPRQNFSDVDLCWIGSWEEVCGEAQRVSRATATTALGDSLFSEMEMRGGAETAKRFDFLIGTNFSEQAEAITRQCVRYLADEKCTRLGVIFPDIGVLSRLVASSLERLEIPHNDGLAHIVPGIFESAEWQAWIELQRAPRLNSFLRFLNALPDPTVVSPKISRQVFEKILHESYKEVLLDDLELLREFCAAGADDKSQAAAESLRALPFLPARATFAQFLEQTQAALAHVEWKQHALELANVAHDWSKRLDVKFSRALFLRWLKETAATSDAARSVAGDHPYARVQLLTVARAQNQEWSHLILAGWNQGAWPPAAGAEFARAEEIHAFNHSVQQLNQRAARQGSQGEGHTSVRENHSLYLGPSEQRATALRQFDALLESATEGVTLTASLVQEDAPERFWNPSECFTELYLKTQRGPLTQVTLKNLQRATALLPRRAGIVTDVQQTLIAFNARRDSSKPAGEYDFALRPNGSYRPVPTLSVTDLERMLSSPAIIWMKRYLGVEAPEDAANPWAAKTGKWVHRWLANIIETRDGKIFSAFPTLTKIDERIRFAADERCAALRRLCGLVGKVVPDWWSSGWLNARYLARHLGAKIGGARGWNWMATELAVGHEGAVKIADGVELELHGQIDLVLAQNDAPSFAGQTIWIVDYKTGSNRELKTSDLHDNLVKGTTLQLGLYALAMRELGAAEVNVSIISLAVKNVAPQLSVVDLAPHTDVFADLAEMQRTGVFGMKGEIRPAFGYSAPYPLATLPIDNDISEDKWALTHPALVLEKEEWETW
;
A
#
# COMPACT_ATOMS: atom_id res chain seq x y z
N MET A 1 -53.63 24.82 12.60
CA MET A 1 -53.68 23.43 13.10
C MET A 1 -52.65 23.32 14.20
N LYS A 2 -53.03 22.83 15.41
CA LYS A 2 -52.06 22.60 16.50
C LYS A 2 -51.02 21.58 16.03
N ARG A 3 -49.75 21.86 16.27
CA ARG A 3 -48.64 20.95 16.01
C ARG A 3 -48.84 19.70 16.86
N SER A 4 -48.93 18.52 16.26
CA SER A 4 -48.81 17.27 17.03
C SER A 4 -47.40 17.20 17.59
N ARG A 5 -47.25 16.96 18.87
CA ARG A 5 -45.97 16.79 19.52
C ARG A 5 -45.30 15.56 18.92
N PRO A 6 -44.00 15.61 18.54
CA PRO A 6 -43.28 14.42 18.09
C PRO A 6 -43.35 13.31 19.13
N LEU A 7 -43.49 12.06 18.70
CA LEU A 7 -43.52 10.90 19.60
C LEU A 7 -42.10 10.32 19.71
N LEU A 8 -41.65 10.10 20.93
CA LEU A 8 -40.34 9.51 21.23
C LEU A 8 -40.54 8.21 22.00
N PHE A 9 -39.97 7.13 21.46
CA PHE A 9 -39.98 5.80 22.08
C PHE A 9 -38.56 5.34 22.33
N VAL A 10 -38.33 4.72 23.50
CA VAL A 10 -37.10 4.04 23.87
C VAL A 10 -37.42 2.57 24.09
N VAL A 11 -36.74 1.72 23.31
CA VAL A 11 -37.00 0.26 23.24
C VAL A 11 -35.78 -0.53 23.63
N PRO A 12 -35.94 -1.73 24.23
CA PRO A 12 -34.81 -2.48 24.77
C PRO A 12 -33.91 -3.16 23.71
N SER A 13 -34.41 -3.36 22.48
CA SER A 13 -33.64 -4.00 21.40
C SER A 13 -34.19 -3.68 20.01
N PRO A 14 -33.41 -3.85 18.93
CA PRO A 14 -33.87 -3.67 17.56
C PRO A 14 -35.05 -4.57 17.18
N GLN A 15 -35.10 -5.79 17.71
CA GLN A 15 -36.24 -6.70 17.47
C GLN A 15 -37.52 -6.17 18.11
N LYS A 16 -37.42 -5.71 19.35
CA LYS A 16 -38.57 -5.09 20.03
C LYS A 16 -38.98 -3.77 19.37
N ALA A 17 -38.01 -3.00 18.88
CA ALA A 17 -38.32 -1.82 18.07
C ALA A 17 -39.18 -2.17 16.85
N TRP A 18 -38.84 -3.26 16.16
CA TRP A 18 -39.62 -3.71 15.01
C TRP A 18 -41.00 -4.19 15.40
N GLU A 19 -41.10 -5.09 16.38
CA GLU A 19 -42.36 -5.73 16.77
C GLU A 19 -43.40 -4.73 17.36
N ASP A 20 -42.92 -3.90 18.28
CA ASP A 20 -43.81 -3.10 19.12
C ASP A 20 -44.07 -1.69 18.56
N MET A 21 -43.13 -1.14 17.75
CA MET A 21 -43.18 0.24 17.31
C MET A 21 -43.16 0.42 15.79
N ILE A 22 -42.17 -0.19 15.12
CA ILE A 22 -41.93 0.10 13.71
C ILE A 22 -42.97 -0.57 12.82
N ALA A 23 -43.24 -1.86 13.02
CA ALA A 23 -44.24 -2.56 12.25
C ALA A 23 -45.65 -1.99 12.44
N PRO A 24 -46.12 -1.69 13.68
CA PRO A 24 -47.39 -1.00 13.89
C PRO A 24 -47.42 0.40 13.24
N TRP A 25 -46.32 1.13 13.24
CA TRP A 25 -46.25 2.42 12.54
C TRP A 25 -46.51 2.26 11.03
N PHE A 26 -45.90 1.23 10.42
CA PHE A 26 -46.16 0.94 9.01
C PHE A 26 -47.61 0.53 8.76
N ASP A 27 -48.19 -0.31 9.60
CA ASP A 27 -49.59 -0.71 9.49
C ASP A 27 -50.54 0.48 9.53
N GLN A 28 -50.17 1.53 10.28
CA GLN A 28 -50.96 2.77 10.36
C GLN A 28 -50.71 3.73 9.18
N VAL A 29 -49.48 3.81 8.71
CA VAL A 29 -49.07 4.84 7.74
C VAL A 29 -49.19 4.37 6.30
N LEU A 30 -48.96 3.08 5.99
CA LEU A 30 -49.04 2.54 4.65
C LEU A 30 -50.40 2.68 3.96
N PRO A 31 -51.53 2.50 4.63
CA PRO A 31 -52.84 2.69 3.98
C PRO A 31 -53.00 4.11 3.42
N GLY A 32 -53.10 4.22 2.10
CA GLY A 32 -53.26 5.50 1.40
C GLY A 32 -52.02 6.37 1.35
N ALA A 33 -50.80 5.86 1.68
CA ALA A 33 -49.57 6.64 1.66
C ALA A 33 -49.29 7.27 0.29
N TRP A 34 -49.52 6.54 -0.79
CA TRP A 34 -49.34 7.00 -2.16
C TRP A 34 -50.35 8.05 -2.64
N GLN A 35 -51.48 8.23 -1.92
CA GLN A 35 -52.52 9.22 -2.24
C GLN A 35 -52.33 10.52 -1.49
N ARG A 36 -51.39 10.60 -0.55
CA ARG A 36 -51.17 11.80 0.26
C ARG A 36 -50.44 12.88 -0.53
N GLU A 37 -50.88 14.11 -0.35
CA GLU A 37 -50.29 15.30 -0.97
C GLU A 37 -48.79 15.46 -0.57
N LEU A 38 -48.47 15.15 0.69
CA LEU A 38 -47.09 15.22 1.21
C LEU A 38 -46.55 13.83 1.40
N PRO A 39 -45.25 13.59 0.99
CA PRO A 39 -44.61 12.30 1.13
C PRO A 39 -44.39 11.92 2.59
N SER A 40 -44.23 10.63 2.85
CA SER A 40 -43.81 10.11 4.15
C SER A 40 -42.40 9.57 4.07
N LEU A 41 -41.58 9.83 5.09
CA LEU A 41 -40.16 9.45 5.14
C LEU A 41 -39.90 8.39 6.21
N VAL A 42 -38.99 7.50 5.89
CA VAL A 42 -38.32 6.62 6.84
C VAL A 42 -36.83 6.96 6.80
N VAL A 43 -36.32 7.53 7.87
CA VAL A 43 -34.94 7.98 7.98
C VAL A 43 -34.17 6.94 8.78
N VAL A 44 -33.13 6.38 8.16
CA VAL A 44 -32.25 5.33 8.71
C VAL A 44 -30.79 5.64 8.47
N PRO A 45 -29.86 5.18 9.30
CA PRO A 45 -28.44 5.46 9.15
C PRO A 45 -27.84 4.94 7.85
N THR A 46 -28.26 3.75 7.40
CA THR A 46 -27.65 3.04 6.28
C THR A 46 -28.66 2.50 5.26
N ARG A 47 -28.21 2.35 4.01
CA ARG A 47 -29.03 1.69 2.96
C ARG A 47 -29.32 0.22 3.31
N GLY A 48 -28.39 -0.46 4.01
CA GLY A 48 -28.57 -1.84 4.45
C GLY A 48 -29.81 -1.98 5.35
N GLN A 49 -29.92 -1.11 6.34
CA GLN A 49 -31.10 -1.08 7.23
C GLN A 49 -32.40 -0.72 6.48
N ALA A 50 -32.34 0.24 5.54
CA ALA A 50 -33.47 0.53 4.68
C ALA A 50 -33.97 -0.71 3.93
N ASN A 51 -33.04 -1.47 3.37
CA ASN A 51 -33.34 -2.70 2.64
C ASN A 51 -33.86 -3.82 3.55
N ASP A 52 -33.32 -3.93 4.77
CA ASP A 52 -33.81 -4.87 5.78
C ASP A 52 -35.27 -4.59 6.14
N ILE A 53 -35.61 -3.34 6.44
CA ILE A 53 -36.97 -2.93 6.71
C ILE A 53 -37.90 -3.23 5.52
N LYS A 54 -37.52 -2.91 4.30
CA LYS A 54 -38.25 -3.23 3.08
C LYS A 54 -38.48 -4.73 2.93
N ALA A 55 -37.45 -5.54 3.17
CA ALA A 55 -37.56 -7.01 3.09
C ALA A 55 -38.55 -7.55 4.11
N ARG A 56 -38.55 -7.05 5.35
CA ARG A 56 -39.52 -7.42 6.40
C ARG A 56 -40.94 -7.01 6.04
N LEU A 57 -41.15 -5.82 5.44
CA LEU A 57 -42.45 -5.39 4.94
C LEU A 57 -42.99 -6.32 3.83
N ILE A 58 -42.12 -6.66 2.86
CA ILE A 58 -42.45 -7.59 1.78
C ILE A 58 -42.82 -8.97 2.35
N ALA A 59 -42.05 -9.48 3.30
CA ALA A 59 -42.33 -10.75 3.97
C ALA A 59 -43.68 -10.76 4.70
N LYS A 60 -44.14 -9.60 5.20
CA LYS A 60 -45.49 -9.40 5.76
C LYS A 60 -46.57 -9.24 4.68
N GLY A 61 -46.21 -9.25 3.40
CA GLY A 61 -47.16 -8.98 2.31
C GLY A 61 -47.54 -7.52 2.15
N SER A 62 -46.80 -6.58 2.76
CA SER A 62 -47.07 -5.16 2.74
C SER A 62 -46.26 -4.45 1.66
N SER A 63 -46.90 -3.61 0.85
CA SER A 63 -46.24 -2.74 -0.13
C SER A 63 -45.74 -1.47 0.58
N HIS A 64 -44.55 -0.98 0.20
CA HIS A 64 -44.02 0.29 0.70
C HIS A 64 -44.20 1.45 -0.28
N LEU A 65 -45.14 1.36 -1.18
CA LEU A 65 -45.45 2.42 -2.14
C LEU A 65 -45.89 3.71 -1.43
N GLY A 66 -45.32 4.85 -1.83
CA GLY A 66 -45.56 6.15 -1.23
C GLY A 66 -44.71 6.48 0.01
N LEU A 67 -43.77 5.61 0.35
CA LEU A 67 -42.74 5.87 1.38
C LEU A 67 -41.35 6.09 0.75
N HIS A 68 -40.65 7.10 1.25
CA HIS A 68 -39.27 7.37 0.89
C HIS A 68 -38.34 6.92 2.01
N PHE A 69 -37.46 5.96 1.69
CA PHE A 69 -36.43 5.53 2.61
C PHE A 69 -35.15 6.33 2.32
N VAL A 70 -34.70 7.08 3.30
CA VAL A 70 -33.58 8.01 3.15
C VAL A 70 -32.52 7.79 4.21
N THR A 71 -31.26 7.92 3.77
CA THR A 71 -30.10 8.00 4.65
C THR A 71 -29.71 9.46 4.84
N PRO A 72 -28.85 9.82 5.82
CA PRO A 72 -28.42 11.21 6.01
C PRO A 72 -27.90 11.90 4.74
N SER A 73 -27.14 11.21 3.91
CA SER A 73 -26.66 11.79 2.64
C SER A 73 -27.79 12.07 1.65
N SER A 74 -28.70 11.10 1.45
CA SER A 74 -29.84 11.29 0.56
C SER A 74 -30.84 12.29 1.14
N LEU A 75 -30.95 12.39 2.47
CA LEU A 75 -31.74 13.37 3.15
C LEU A 75 -31.24 14.81 2.93
N ARG A 76 -29.91 15.00 3.02
CA ARG A 76 -29.26 16.30 2.68
C ARG A 76 -29.55 16.70 1.25
N ALA A 77 -29.47 15.76 0.30
CA ALA A 77 -29.81 16.01 -1.09
C ALA A 77 -31.31 16.38 -1.27
N LEU A 78 -32.20 15.65 -0.57
CA LEU A 78 -33.64 15.93 -0.62
C LEU A 78 -34.00 17.31 -0.03
N LEU A 79 -33.28 17.73 1.01
CA LEU A 79 -33.46 19.02 1.67
C LEU A 79 -32.62 20.15 1.07
N ALA A 80 -31.84 19.88 0.02
CA ALA A 80 -31.05 20.89 -0.64
C ALA A 80 -31.93 21.97 -1.25
N ARG A 81 -31.50 23.24 -1.11
CA ARG A 81 -32.14 24.41 -1.71
C ARG A 81 -31.16 25.07 -2.65
N ASP A 82 -31.70 25.64 -3.73
CA ASP A 82 -30.88 26.31 -4.74
C ASP A 82 -30.15 27.56 -4.20
N ASP A 83 -30.67 28.17 -3.12
CA ASP A 83 -30.11 29.35 -2.46
C ASP A 83 -29.17 29.03 -1.29
N ALA A 84 -28.99 27.76 -0.95
CA ALA A 84 -28.12 27.36 0.15
C ALA A 84 -26.64 27.29 -0.28
N THR A 85 -25.74 27.84 0.55
CA THR A 85 -24.28 27.68 0.33
C THR A 85 -23.91 26.20 0.36
N PRO A 86 -23.26 25.70 -0.69
CA PRO A 86 -22.93 24.27 -0.78
C PRO A 86 -21.84 23.85 0.22
N THR A 87 -21.78 22.56 0.51
CA THR A 87 -20.70 21.97 1.30
C THR A 87 -19.60 21.44 0.37
N ALA A 88 -18.36 21.66 0.72
CA ALA A 88 -17.23 21.14 -0.05
C ALA A 88 -16.95 19.66 0.24
N GLN A 89 -16.36 18.99 -0.76
CA GLN A 89 -15.87 17.61 -0.58
C GLN A 89 -14.68 17.57 0.39
N PRO A 90 -14.51 16.48 1.15
CA PRO A 90 -13.43 16.37 2.15
C PRO A 90 -12.01 16.58 1.56
N GLU A 91 -11.77 16.14 0.33
CA GLU A 91 -10.49 16.28 -0.37
C GLU A 91 -10.16 17.75 -0.62
N PHE A 92 -11.19 18.53 -1.00
CA PHE A 92 -11.03 19.96 -1.22
C PHE A 92 -10.83 20.73 0.10
N LEU A 93 -11.56 20.34 1.15
CA LEU A 93 -11.36 20.93 2.49
C LEU A 93 -9.92 20.69 2.98
N ARG A 94 -9.39 19.47 2.77
CA ARG A 94 -7.97 19.17 3.09
C ARG A 94 -6.99 20.02 2.29
N LEU A 95 -7.28 20.24 1.00
CA LEU A 95 -6.48 21.13 0.16
C LEU A 95 -6.50 22.57 0.69
N LEU A 96 -7.67 23.14 0.96
CA LEU A 96 -7.81 24.50 1.48
C LEU A 96 -7.06 24.69 2.81
N LEU A 97 -7.19 23.70 3.70
CA LEU A 97 -6.50 23.71 4.99
C LEU A 97 -4.98 23.62 4.82
N ALA A 98 -4.49 22.78 3.90
CA ALA A 98 -3.06 22.68 3.59
C ALA A 98 -2.51 23.96 2.93
N ILE A 99 -3.29 24.63 2.07
CA ILE A 99 -2.92 25.93 1.50
C ILE A 99 -2.83 26.97 2.61
N ALA A 100 -3.87 27.09 3.46
CA ALA A 100 -3.87 28.02 4.59
C ALA A 100 -2.66 27.81 5.50
N ALA A 101 -2.34 26.57 5.79
CA ALA A 101 -1.18 26.20 6.60
C ALA A 101 0.14 26.59 5.91
N SER A 102 0.29 26.31 4.62
CA SER A 102 1.52 26.61 3.87
C SER A 102 1.82 28.12 3.78
N GLU A 103 0.80 28.97 3.83
CA GLU A 103 0.97 30.43 3.87
C GLU A 103 1.43 30.94 5.25
N MET A 104 1.34 30.10 6.28
CA MET A 104 1.66 30.44 7.67
C MET A 104 2.99 29.82 8.15
N GLU A 105 3.70 29.05 7.32
CA GLU A 105 4.93 28.34 7.70
C GLU A 105 6.09 29.27 8.10
N ASP A 106 6.12 30.48 7.57
CA ASP A 106 7.18 31.47 7.80
C ASP A 106 6.80 32.56 8.84
N ARG A 107 5.82 32.26 9.70
CA ARG A 107 5.43 33.21 10.76
C ARG A 107 6.54 33.41 11.79
N PRO A 108 6.66 34.61 12.37
CA PRO A 108 7.71 34.92 13.37
C PRO A 108 7.52 34.15 14.69
N ASN A 109 6.29 33.73 15.00
CA ASN A 109 6.01 32.88 16.16
C ASN A 109 6.35 31.44 15.83
N GLU A 110 7.36 30.88 16.49
CA GLU A 110 7.85 29.53 16.24
C GLU A 110 6.78 28.46 16.46
N SER A 111 5.93 28.61 17.48
CA SER A 111 4.86 27.63 17.76
C SER A 111 3.77 27.66 16.69
N GLU A 112 3.42 28.83 16.14
CA GLU A 112 2.50 28.97 15.02
C GLU A 112 3.10 28.39 13.74
N ALA A 113 4.38 28.64 13.46
CA ALA A 113 5.09 28.11 12.30
C ALA A 113 5.19 26.59 12.36
N LEU A 114 5.49 26.00 13.52
CA LEU A 114 5.50 24.53 13.71
C LEU A 114 4.11 23.92 13.53
N ALA A 115 3.08 24.54 14.10
CA ALA A 115 1.68 24.12 13.92
C ALA A 115 1.29 24.15 12.42
N ALA A 116 1.64 25.22 11.71
CA ALA A 116 1.40 25.36 10.29
C ALA A 116 2.10 24.26 9.47
N LYS A 117 3.39 23.99 9.73
CA LYS A 117 4.14 22.90 9.07
C LYS A 117 3.52 21.53 9.33
N ALA A 118 3.06 21.28 10.55
CA ALA A 118 2.39 20.01 10.89
C ALA A 118 1.08 19.85 10.11
N VAL A 119 0.25 20.91 10.05
CA VAL A 119 -1.02 20.89 9.32
C VAL A 119 -0.80 20.79 7.80
N ALA A 120 0.18 21.50 7.24
CA ALA A 120 0.50 21.41 5.81
C ALA A 120 0.89 19.98 5.38
N ARG A 121 1.59 19.25 6.26
CA ARG A 121 1.93 17.82 6.03
C ARG A 121 0.75 16.89 6.21
N ALA A 122 -0.05 17.09 7.24
CA ALA A 122 -1.17 16.24 7.61
C ALA A 122 -2.40 17.08 8.00
N PRO A 123 -3.21 17.57 7.03
CA PRO A 123 -4.37 18.40 7.33
C PRO A 123 -5.56 17.62 7.93
N ALA A 124 -5.65 16.32 7.67
CA ALA A 124 -6.81 15.51 8.05
C ALA A 124 -7.11 15.49 9.57
N PRO A 125 -6.15 15.41 10.50
CA PRO A 125 -6.44 15.48 11.94
C PRO A 125 -7.10 16.79 12.35
N LEU A 126 -6.56 17.93 11.91
CA LEU A 126 -7.16 19.24 12.24
C LEU A 126 -8.55 19.41 11.60
N LEU A 127 -8.71 18.95 10.35
CA LEU A 127 -10.02 18.98 9.69
C LEU A 127 -11.07 18.14 10.45
N ARG A 128 -10.70 16.96 10.95
CA ARG A 128 -11.59 16.15 11.80
C ARG A 128 -11.96 16.88 13.09
N THR A 129 -11.02 17.53 13.74
CA THR A 129 -11.27 18.34 14.93
C THR A 129 -12.26 19.47 14.63
N LEU A 130 -12.05 20.21 13.54
CA LEU A 130 -12.95 21.28 13.10
C LEU A 130 -14.36 20.75 12.78
N ASP A 131 -14.49 19.64 12.05
CA ASP A 131 -15.78 19.03 11.71
C ASP A 131 -16.53 18.57 12.97
N ARG A 132 -15.84 18.00 13.94
CA ARG A 132 -16.43 17.59 15.22
C ARG A 132 -16.87 18.76 16.08
N LEU A 133 -16.08 19.85 16.12
CA LEU A 133 -16.46 21.06 16.82
C LEU A 133 -17.67 21.72 16.20
N GLU A 134 -17.65 21.89 14.88
CA GLU A 134 -18.79 22.43 14.16
C GLU A 134 -20.06 21.60 14.36
N THR A 135 -19.93 20.30 14.34
CA THR A 135 -21.02 19.36 14.63
C THR A 135 -21.51 19.51 16.06
N ALA A 136 -20.61 19.72 17.02
CA ALA A 136 -20.96 19.96 18.41
C ALA A 136 -21.52 21.36 18.70
N GLY A 137 -21.48 22.26 17.71
CA GLY A 137 -21.98 23.61 17.84
C GLY A 137 -21.00 24.61 18.46
N TRP A 138 -19.71 24.27 18.45
CA TRP A 138 -18.65 25.07 19.07
C TRP A 138 -17.77 25.76 18.02
N LYS A 139 -17.19 26.89 18.42
CA LYS A 139 -16.21 27.58 17.60
C LYS A 139 -14.80 27.18 17.99
N PHE A 140 -13.90 27.19 17.03
CA PHE A 140 -12.51 26.81 17.25
C PHE A 140 -11.82 27.68 18.32
N GLU A 141 -12.16 28.95 18.40
CA GLU A 141 -11.61 29.90 19.37
C GLU A 141 -11.92 29.54 20.82
N GLU A 142 -12.91 28.68 21.05
CA GLU A 142 -13.30 28.16 22.37
C GLU A 142 -12.40 26.99 22.80
N LEU A 143 -11.57 26.44 21.87
CA LEU A 143 -10.54 25.47 22.17
C LEU A 143 -9.22 26.17 22.53
N TRP A 144 -8.47 25.55 23.42
CA TRP A 144 -7.19 26.05 23.91
C TRP A 144 -6.02 25.66 22.99
N LEU A 145 -6.14 25.95 21.70
CA LEU A 145 -5.13 25.66 20.68
C LEU A 145 -4.68 26.93 19.92
N PRO A 146 -4.14 27.95 20.64
CA PRO A 146 -3.84 29.24 20.02
C PRO A 146 -2.85 29.17 18.85
N SER A 147 -1.93 28.21 18.85
CA SER A 147 -0.94 28.04 17.77
C SER A 147 -1.56 27.67 16.43
N PHE A 148 -2.75 27.08 16.43
CA PHE A 148 -3.47 26.72 15.20
C PHE A 148 -4.45 27.80 14.74
N ALA A 149 -4.77 28.77 15.59
CA ALA A 149 -5.77 29.80 15.29
C ALA A 149 -5.50 30.57 13.98
N PRO A 150 -4.27 30.99 13.64
CA PRO A 150 -4.01 31.67 12.37
C PRO A 150 -4.29 30.79 11.14
N VAL A 151 -3.98 29.49 11.22
CA VAL A 151 -4.27 28.53 10.14
C VAL A 151 -5.78 28.36 9.96
N VAL A 152 -6.51 28.19 11.06
CA VAL A 152 -7.98 28.03 11.03
C VAL A 152 -8.67 29.30 10.55
N GLN A 153 -8.24 30.48 11.00
CA GLN A 153 -8.76 31.74 10.50
C GLN A 153 -8.57 31.85 8.98
N ARG A 154 -7.36 31.56 8.50
CA ARG A 154 -7.07 31.63 7.08
C ARG A 154 -7.85 30.57 6.27
N PHE A 155 -8.00 29.38 6.81
CA PHE A 155 -8.85 28.34 6.22
C PHE A 155 -10.32 28.82 6.06
N ASN A 156 -10.89 29.43 7.09
CA ASN A 156 -12.25 29.97 7.05
C ASN A 156 -12.40 31.11 6.02
N GLU A 157 -11.38 31.96 5.86
CA GLU A 157 -11.35 32.97 4.80
C GLU A 157 -11.37 32.35 3.41
N LEU A 158 -10.54 31.33 3.17
CA LEU A 158 -10.49 30.62 1.90
C LEU A 158 -11.81 29.87 1.62
N LEU A 159 -12.39 29.24 2.62
CA LEU A 159 -13.66 28.54 2.52
C LEU A 159 -14.78 29.48 2.09
N LYS A 160 -14.91 30.63 2.75
CA LYS A 160 -15.88 31.69 2.41
C LYS A 160 -15.63 32.26 1.02
N LYS A 161 -14.36 32.47 0.63
CA LYS A 161 -13.99 32.96 -0.70
C LYS A 161 -14.44 32.00 -1.81
N CYS A 162 -14.36 30.70 -1.56
CA CYS A 162 -14.83 29.68 -2.47
C CYS A 162 -16.36 29.46 -2.42
N ASP A 163 -17.07 30.17 -1.55
CA ASP A 163 -18.52 30.08 -1.33
C ASP A 163 -18.94 28.69 -0.84
N PHE A 164 -18.21 28.17 0.15
CA PHE A 164 -18.51 26.90 0.82
C PHE A 164 -18.66 27.09 2.32
N VAL A 165 -19.39 26.15 2.93
CA VAL A 165 -19.51 26.02 4.39
C VAL A 165 -19.20 24.59 4.83
N LEU A 166 -18.85 24.42 6.10
CA LEU A 166 -18.70 23.09 6.67
C LEU A 166 -20.06 22.40 6.80
N ARG A 167 -20.05 21.07 6.80
CA ARG A 167 -21.27 20.25 6.83
C ARG A 167 -22.12 20.54 8.08
N GLY A 168 -21.51 20.62 9.27
CA GLY A 168 -22.20 20.92 10.51
C GLY A 168 -22.84 22.29 10.51
N GLU A 169 -22.19 23.30 9.94
CA GLU A 169 -22.73 24.64 9.75
C GLU A 169 -23.93 24.64 8.79
N SER A 170 -23.82 23.93 7.66
CA SER A 170 -24.93 23.80 6.70
C SER A 170 -26.18 23.19 7.35
N ASP A 171 -26.02 22.09 8.09
CA ASP A 171 -27.16 21.41 8.76
C ASP A 171 -27.74 22.30 9.86
N ARG A 172 -26.94 23.07 10.60
CA ARG A 172 -27.38 24.04 11.61
C ARG A 172 -28.14 25.22 10.98
N ASN A 173 -27.64 25.77 9.89
CA ASN A 173 -28.28 26.85 9.16
C ASN A 173 -29.68 26.45 8.65
N ARG A 174 -29.83 25.17 8.22
CA ARG A 174 -31.15 24.62 7.84
C ARG A 174 -32.12 24.61 9.01
N LEU A 175 -31.67 24.22 10.19
CA LEU A 175 -32.49 24.19 11.39
C LEU A 175 -32.93 25.60 11.80
N GLN A 176 -32.09 26.62 11.65
CA GLN A 176 -32.35 28.00 12.02
C GLN A 176 -33.21 28.76 11.00
N GLN A 177 -33.31 28.28 9.75
CA GLN A 177 -34.15 28.92 8.74
C GLN A 177 -35.62 28.86 9.14
N PRO A 178 -36.35 30.00 9.16
CA PRO A 178 -37.75 30.03 9.55
C PRO A 178 -38.57 29.22 8.55
N THR A 179 -39.13 28.12 8.98
CA THR A 179 -39.97 27.22 8.17
C THR A 179 -41.33 27.82 7.81
N ARG A 180 -41.62 29.10 8.01
CA ARG A 180 -42.87 29.83 7.76
C ARG A 180 -44.13 28.96 7.87
N GLY A 181 -44.14 27.96 8.77
CA GLY A 181 -45.25 27.02 8.97
C GLY A 181 -45.49 26.01 7.85
N ARG A 182 -44.63 25.95 6.85
CA ARG A 182 -44.71 24.98 5.73
C ARG A 182 -44.23 23.60 6.18
N ARG A 183 -45.11 22.60 6.06
CA ARG A 183 -44.77 21.19 6.27
C ARG A 183 -44.46 20.57 4.92
N GLU A 184 -43.36 19.82 4.87
CA GLU A 184 -42.92 19.16 3.66
C GLU A 184 -43.18 17.65 3.69
N PHE A 185 -43.39 17.08 4.90
CA PHE A 185 -43.64 15.65 5.07
C PHE A 185 -44.90 15.39 5.89
N HIS A 186 -45.64 14.35 5.54
CA HIS A 186 -46.81 13.95 6.25
C HIS A 186 -46.48 13.16 7.53
N HIS A 187 -45.72 12.07 7.38
CA HIS A 187 -45.19 11.29 8.47
C HIS A 187 -43.69 11.14 8.31
N VAL A 188 -42.97 11.16 9.42
CA VAL A 188 -41.52 10.87 9.47
C VAL A 188 -41.28 9.83 10.56
N LEU A 189 -40.61 8.75 10.22
CA LEU A 189 -40.07 7.78 11.15
C LEU A 189 -38.54 7.92 11.17
N ILE A 190 -37.95 8.14 12.34
CA ILE A 190 -36.50 8.12 12.56
C ILE A 190 -36.17 6.89 13.41
N THR A 191 -35.33 5.99 12.91
CA THR A 191 -34.99 4.76 13.62
C THR A 191 -33.56 4.30 13.31
N GLY A 192 -32.92 3.57 14.26
CA GLY A 192 -31.59 3.03 14.13
C GLY A 192 -30.46 4.02 14.40
N PHE A 193 -30.77 5.23 14.86
CA PHE A 193 -29.77 6.23 15.27
C PHE A 193 -29.50 6.14 16.76
N ASP A 194 -28.27 6.38 17.14
CA ASP A 194 -27.76 6.34 18.50
C ASP A 194 -26.74 7.46 18.74
N GLY A 195 -26.09 7.47 19.88
CA GLY A 195 -25.10 8.48 20.25
C GLY A 195 -23.88 8.57 19.32
N ALA A 196 -23.61 7.56 18.51
CA ALA A 196 -22.57 7.64 17.47
C ALA A 196 -22.94 8.61 16.33
N HIS A 197 -24.21 8.95 16.22
CA HIS A 197 -24.75 9.77 15.12
C HIS A 197 -24.93 11.25 15.49
N TRP A 198 -24.21 11.75 16.49
CA TRP A 198 -24.22 13.17 16.85
C TRP A 198 -23.96 14.10 15.67
N ALA A 199 -23.15 13.67 14.71
CA ALA A 199 -22.90 14.42 13.47
C ALA A 199 -24.15 14.70 12.64
N GLU A 200 -25.22 13.96 12.85
CA GLU A 200 -26.48 14.09 12.12
C GLU A 200 -27.56 14.82 12.93
N TRP A 201 -27.25 15.25 14.13
CA TRP A 201 -28.20 15.83 15.08
C TRP A 201 -29.05 16.98 14.51
N PHE A 202 -28.39 17.98 13.93
CA PHE A 202 -29.10 19.16 13.37
C PHE A 202 -29.94 18.79 12.14
N LEU A 203 -29.42 17.86 11.31
CA LEU A 203 -30.15 17.36 10.16
C LEU A 203 -31.42 16.62 10.56
N LEU A 204 -31.34 15.70 11.52
CA LEU A 204 -32.47 14.91 12.01
C LEU A 204 -33.51 15.82 12.67
N ARG A 205 -33.11 16.82 13.46
CA ARG A 205 -34.00 17.82 14.04
C ARG A 205 -34.72 18.62 12.97
N SER A 206 -34.03 19.06 11.91
CA SER A 206 -34.66 19.84 10.83
C SER A 206 -35.79 19.07 10.15
N VAL A 207 -35.64 17.75 9.99
CA VAL A 207 -36.68 16.88 9.41
C VAL A 207 -37.91 16.79 10.35
N VAL A 208 -37.67 16.66 11.65
CA VAL A 208 -38.76 16.64 12.64
C VAL A 208 -39.55 17.96 12.59
N GLU A 209 -38.90 19.11 12.41
CA GLU A 209 -39.54 20.41 12.24
C GLU A 209 -40.37 20.50 10.97
N LEU A 210 -39.98 19.83 9.90
CA LEU A 210 -40.69 19.82 8.61
C LEU A 210 -41.81 18.78 8.54
N ALA A 211 -41.97 17.90 9.52
CA ALA A 211 -42.97 16.85 9.56
C ALA A 211 -44.30 17.35 10.17
N LYS A 212 -45.43 16.84 9.67
CA LYS A 212 -46.73 16.96 10.36
C LYS A 212 -46.78 16.07 11.60
N ASN A 213 -46.31 14.82 11.44
CA ASN A 213 -46.23 13.82 12.48
C ASN A 213 -44.85 13.19 12.44
N ALA A 214 -44.09 13.25 13.52
CA ALA A 214 -42.78 12.63 13.64
C ALA A 214 -42.82 11.56 14.74
N THR A 215 -42.20 10.42 14.45
CA THR A 215 -42.00 9.32 15.39
C THR A 215 -40.51 8.99 15.42
N ILE A 216 -39.92 9.00 16.60
CA ILE A 216 -38.51 8.68 16.83
C ILE A 216 -38.46 7.41 17.69
N VAL A 217 -37.72 6.39 17.21
CA VAL A 217 -37.52 5.12 17.91
C VAL A 217 -36.04 4.95 18.17
N LEU A 218 -35.66 4.98 19.44
CA LEU A 218 -34.29 4.85 19.92
C LEU A 218 -34.14 3.55 20.74
N GLU A 219 -32.95 3.04 20.79
CA GLU A 219 -32.62 1.89 21.65
C GLU A 219 -32.26 2.36 23.06
N GLU A 220 -32.54 1.52 24.05
CA GLU A 220 -32.14 1.73 25.44
C GLU A 220 -30.60 1.65 25.55
N PRO A 221 -29.96 2.57 26.32
CA PRO A 221 -28.53 2.49 26.56
C PRO A 221 -28.15 1.17 27.18
N ARG A 222 -27.08 0.59 26.71
CA ARG A 222 -26.52 -0.64 27.26
C ARG A 222 -25.75 -0.33 28.54
N GLN A 223 -25.85 -1.21 29.52
CA GLN A 223 -25.11 -1.05 30.78
C GLN A 223 -23.60 -1.02 30.48
N ASN A 224 -22.86 -0.15 31.17
CA ASN A 224 -21.41 0.06 31.06
C ASN A 224 -20.90 0.75 29.78
N PHE A 225 -21.75 1.22 28.90
CA PHE A 225 -21.34 2.09 27.80
C PHE A 225 -21.57 3.56 28.15
N SER A 226 -20.71 4.40 27.58
CA SER A 226 -20.57 5.82 27.91
C SER A 226 -21.89 6.57 28.03
N ASP A 227 -21.86 7.71 28.71
CA ASP A 227 -22.97 8.66 28.80
C ASP A 227 -23.44 9.21 27.44
N VAL A 228 -22.79 8.82 26.34
CA VAL A 228 -23.09 9.28 24.97
C VAL A 228 -24.52 8.96 24.57
N ASP A 229 -24.95 7.70 24.80
CA ASP A 229 -26.32 7.29 24.44
C ASP A 229 -27.38 7.90 25.39
N LEU A 230 -27.04 8.05 26.68
CA LEU A 230 -27.89 8.73 27.64
C LEU A 230 -28.11 10.21 27.25
N CYS A 231 -27.01 10.89 26.86
CA CYS A 231 -27.10 12.27 26.38
C CYS A 231 -27.90 12.38 25.09
N TRP A 232 -27.76 11.40 24.18
CA TRP A 232 -28.52 11.34 22.94
C TRP A 232 -30.02 11.25 23.20
N ILE A 233 -30.47 10.35 24.09
CA ILE A 233 -31.86 10.21 24.47
C ILE A 233 -32.34 11.47 25.18
N GLY A 234 -31.59 12.00 26.14
CA GLY A 234 -31.96 13.23 26.85
C GLY A 234 -32.14 14.43 25.92
N SER A 235 -31.29 14.56 24.90
CA SER A 235 -31.44 15.62 23.89
C SER A 235 -32.73 15.47 23.05
N TRP A 236 -33.12 14.23 22.74
CA TRP A 236 -34.41 14.00 22.10
C TRP A 236 -35.58 14.24 23.04
N GLU A 237 -35.47 13.89 24.33
CA GLU A 237 -36.51 14.19 25.34
C GLU A 237 -36.73 15.69 25.49
N GLU A 238 -35.72 16.52 25.34
CA GLU A 238 -35.87 17.98 25.35
C GLU A 238 -36.69 18.50 24.14
N VAL A 239 -36.53 17.84 22.97
CA VAL A 239 -37.26 18.22 21.74
C VAL A 239 -38.67 17.66 21.74
N CYS A 240 -38.83 16.40 22.11
CA CYS A 240 -40.08 15.64 21.97
C CYS A 240 -40.88 15.56 23.29
N GLY A 241 -40.27 15.83 24.44
CA GLY A 241 -40.70 15.53 25.78
C GLY A 241 -40.39 14.13 26.22
N GLU A 242 -40.76 13.77 27.43
CA GLU A 242 -40.43 12.50 28.07
C GLU A 242 -40.67 11.31 27.15
N ALA A 243 -39.70 10.41 27.05
CA ALA A 243 -39.75 9.24 26.19
C ALA A 243 -40.74 8.20 26.75
N GLN A 244 -41.51 7.61 25.87
CA GLN A 244 -42.32 6.43 26.21
C GLN A 244 -41.38 5.22 26.20
N ARG A 245 -41.09 4.64 27.38
CA ARG A 245 -40.24 3.49 27.52
C ARG A 245 -41.01 2.19 27.46
N VAL A 246 -40.66 1.31 26.53
CA VAL A 246 -41.25 -0.03 26.43
C VAL A 246 -40.57 -0.92 27.46
N SER A 247 -41.34 -1.45 28.42
CA SER A 247 -40.83 -2.26 29.50
C SER A 247 -40.12 -3.52 28.96
N ARG A 248 -38.91 -3.84 29.45
CA ARG A 248 -38.29 -5.15 29.30
C ARG A 248 -39.24 -6.20 29.93
N ALA A 249 -39.79 -7.11 29.13
CA ALA A 249 -40.30 -8.34 29.71
C ALA A 249 -39.14 -9.05 30.36
N THR A 250 -39.24 -9.40 31.61
CA THR A 250 -38.24 -10.16 32.40
C THR A 250 -37.94 -11.47 31.74
N ALA A 251 -37.07 -11.51 30.76
CA ALA A 251 -36.64 -12.74 30.13
C ALA A 251 -35.22 -12.57 29.59
N THR A 252 -34.36 -13.47 30.03
CA THR A 252 -33.03 -13.77 29.51
C THR A 252 -32.12 -12.56 29.34
N THR A 253 -31.22 -12.43 30.27
CA THR A 253 -30.03 -11.58 30.16
C THR A 253 -29.44 -11.83 28.77
N ALA A 254 -29.61 -10.88 27.87
CA ALA A 254 -28.93 -10.91 26.60
C ALA A 254 -27.41 -11.04 26.86
N LEU A 255 -26.73 -11.83 26.04
CA LEU A 255 -25.30 -12.07 26.21
C LEU A 255 -24.53 -10.75 26.31
N GLY A 256 -25.01 -9.69 25.64
CA GLY A 256 -24.48 -8.37 25.62
C GLY A 256 -24.45 -7.65 26.96
N ASP A 257 -25.50 -7.75 27.76
CA ASP A 257 -25.54 -7.09 29.08
C ASP A 257 -24.51 -7.67 30.08
N SER A 258 -24.03 -8.88 29.82
CA SER A 258 -23.06 -9.56 30.69
C SER A 258 -21.62 -9.57 30.16
N LEU A 259 -21.39 -9.19 28.88
CA LEU A 259 -20.07 -9.30 28.27
C LEU A 259 -19.03 -8.43 28.97
N PHE A 260 -19.40 -7.26 29.44
CA PHE A 260 -18.48 -6.30 30.06
C PHE A 260 -18.81 -6.01 31.54
N SER A 261 -19.83 -6.62 32.11
CA SER A 261 -20.08 -6.54 33.54
C SER A 261 -19.12 -7.46 34.35
N GLU A 262 -18.71 -7.04 35.54
CA GLU A 262 -17.78 -7.76 36.41
C GLU A 262 -18.07 -9.25 36.48
N MET A 263 -17.03 -10.07 36.38
CA MET A 263 -17.04 -11.51 36.38
C MET A 263 -17.73 -12.10 37.61
N GLU A 264 -19.05 -12.15 37.58
CA GLU A 264 -19.74 -13.15 38.40
C GLU A 264 -19.70 -14.49 37.69
N MET A 265 -18.79 -15.36 38.15
CA MET A 265 -18.77 -16.77 37.78
C MET A 265 -20.00 -17.48 38.35
N ARG A 266 -21.17 -17.12 37.95
CA ARG A 266 -22.41 -17.84 38.24
C ARG A 266 -22.80 -18.71 37.09
N GLY A 267 -23.13 -19.96 37.39
CA GLY A 267 -23.45 -21.00 36.43
C GLY A 267 -24.35 -20.56 35.29
N GLY A 268 -23.83 -20.71 34.08
CA GLY A 268 -24.47 -20.21 32.89
C GLY A 268 -25.78 -20.89 32.56
N ALA A 269 -26.74 -20.08 32.16
CA ALA A 269 -27.76 -20.52 31.25
C ALA A 269 -27.04 -21.00 29.95
N GLU A 270 -27.39 -22.17 29.44
CA GLU A 270 -26.98 -22.64 28.12
C GLU A 270 -27.36 -21.53 27.12
N THR A 271 -26.34 -20.87 26.57
CA THR A 271 -26.59 -19.95 25.50
C THR A 271 -27.07 -20.77 24.31
N ALA A 272 -28.27 -20.49 23.82
CA ALA A 272 -28.84 -21.15 22.65
C ALA A 272 -27.99 -20.93 21.37
N LYS A 273 -27.11 -19.92 21.39
CA LYS A 273 -26.21 -19.54 20.29
C LYS A 273 -24.89 -20.28 20.35
N ARG A 274 -24.43 -20.71 19.19
CA ARG A 274 -23.09 -21.33 19.04
C ARG A 274 -22.02 -20.28 18.76
N PHE A 275 -20.92 -20.35 19.47
CA PHE A 275 -19.74 -19.53 19.25
C PHE A 275 -18.56 -20.38 18.78
N ASP A 276 -18.03 -20.03 17.61
CA ASP A 276 -16.84 -20.64 17.02
C ASP A 276 -15.69 -19.61 16.95
N PHE A 277 -14.44 -20.07 17.05
CA PHE A 277 -13.25 -19.23 16.99
C PHE A 277 -12.27 -19.80 16.00
N LEU A 278 -11.79 -18.96 15.07
CA LEU A 278 -10.86 -19.35 14.02
C LEU A 278 -9.63 -18.45 14.04
N ILE A 279 -8.45 -19.05 14.00
CA ILE A 279 -7.18 -18.33 13.94
C ILE A 279 -6.44 -18.74 12.66
N GLY A 280 -6.17 -17.78 11.79
CA GLY A 280 -5.27 -17.95 10.63
C GLY A 280 -3.85 -17.48 10.97
N THR A 281 -2.84 -18.03 10.31
CA THR A 281 -1.48 -17.50 10.37
C THR A 281 -1.43 -16.09 9.82
N ASN A 282 -2.01 -15.91 8.64
CA ASN A 282 -2.07 -14.67 7.86
C ASN A 282 -3.47 -14.46 7.26
N PHE A 283 -3.65 -13.38 6.52
CA PHE A 283 -4.94 -13.08 5.89
C PHE A 283 -5.37 -14.11 4.86
N SER A 284 -4.45 -14.73 4.13
CA SER A 284 -4.80 -15.74 3.13
C SER A 284 -5.39 -16.99 3.78
N GLU A 285 -4.74 -17.51 4.83
CA GLU A 285 -5.25 -18.65 5.59
C GLU A 285 -6.57 -18.31 6.29
N GLN A 286 -6.66 -17.13 6.87
CA GLN A 286 -7.88 -16.63 7.52
C GLN A 286 -9.04 -16.51 6.51
N ALA A 287 -8.79 -15.99 5.30
CA ALA A 287 -9.82 -15.87 4.26
C ALA A 287 -10.32 -17.24 3.81
N GLU A 288 -9.44 -18.22 3.66
CA GLU A 288 -9.84 -19.59 3.38
C GLU A 288 -10.70 -20.17 4.51
N ALA A 289 -10.32 -19.96 5.76
CA ALA A 289 -11.08 -20.43 6.92
C ALA A 289 -12.47 -19.79 6.99
N ILE A 290 -12.57 -18.49 6.75
CA ILE A 290 -13.84 -17.75 6.66
C ILE A 290 -14.71 -18.32 5.55
N THR A 291 -14.15 -18.53 4.37
CA THR A 291 -14.88 -19.05 3.22
C THR A 291 -15.43 -20.47 3.49
N ARG A 292 -14.62 -21.32 4.13
CA ARG A 292 -15.07 -22.66 4.56
C ARG A 292 -16.18 -22.58 5.61
N GLN A 293 -16.09 -21.62 6.54
CA GLN A 293 -17.14 -21.41 7.53
C GLN A 293 -18.44 -20.91 6.89
N CYS A 294 -18.34 -20.06 5.85
CA CYS A 294 -19.52 -19.68 5.03
C CYS A 294 -20.18 -20.94 4.44
N VAL A 295 -19.41 -21.84 3.85
CA VAL A 295 -19.94 -23.10 3.30
C VAL A 295 -20.61 -23.95 4.37
N ARG A 296 -20.01 -24.06 5.57
CA ARG A 296 -20.59 -24.82 6.70
C ARG A 296 -21.91 -24.20 7.13
N TYR A 297 -21.99 -22.89 7.31
CA TYR A 297 -23.23 -22.23 7.67
C TYR A 297 -24.30 -22.34 6.58
N LEU A 298 -23.92 -22.19 5.30
CA LEU A 298 -24.87 -22.35 4.19
C LEU A 298 -25.45 -23.76 4.06
N ALA A 299 -24.76 -24.75 4.58
CA ALA A 299 -25.25 -26.14 4.67
C ALA A 299 -26.25 -26.33 5.82
N ASP A 300 -26.37 -25.40 6.76
CA ASP A 300 -27.36 -25.42 7.84
C ASP A 300 -28.69 -24.88 7.30
N GLU A 301 -29.77 -25.63 7.47
CA GLU A 301 -31.12 -25.21 7.06
C GLU A 301 -31.61 -23.95 7.77
N LYS A 302 -31.08 -23.67 8.95
CA LYS A 302 -31.39 -22.47 9.73
C LYS A 302 -30.67 -21.21 9.20
N CYS A 303 -29.69 -21.38 8.29
CA CYS A 303 -28.98 -20.26 7.74
C CYS A 303 -29.82 -19.52 6.68
N THR A 304 -30.59 -18.57 7.12
CA THR A 304 -31.42 -17.72 6.25
C THR A 304 -30.64 -16.50 5.76
N ARG A 305 -29.75 -15.95 6.61
CA ARG A 305 -28.95 -14.76 6.30
C ARG A 305 -27.61 -14.81 7.03
N LEU A 306 -26.52 -14.77 6.28
CA LEU A 306 -25.16 -14.83 6.78
C LEU A 306 -24.42 -13.51 6.55
N GLY A 307 -24.01 -12.85 7.62
CA GLY A 307 -23.14 -11.68 7.56
C GLY A 307 -21.68 -12.03 7.76
N VAL A 308 -20.81 -11.62 6.83
CA VAL A 308 -19.37 -11.61 7.03
C VAL A 308 -18.96 -10.15 7.26
N ILE A 309 -18.64 -9.85 8.51
CA ILE A 309 -18.48 -8.48 8.98
C ILE A 309 -17.02 -8.17 9.24
N PHE A 310 -16.52 -7.12 8.62
CA PHE A 310 -15.15 -6.66 8.72
C PHE A 310 -15.07 -5.36 9.53
N PRO A 311 -14.00 -5.16 10.32
CA PRO A 311 -13.71 -3.88 10.95
C PRO A 311 -13.62 -2.74 9.92
N ASP A 312 -12.90 -2.98 8.84
CA ASP A 312 -12.68 -2.03 7.75
C ASP A 312 -12.53 -2.76 6.40
N ILE A 313 -12.56 -1.97 5.32
CA ILE A 313 -12.31 -2.46 3.96
C ILE A 313 -10.79 -2.61 3.79
N GLY A 314 -10.33 -3.82 3.50
CA GLY A 314 -8.91 -4.10 3.38
C GLY A 314 -8.61 -5.39 2.64
N VAL A 315 -7.36 -5.83 2.71
CA VAL A 315 -6.86 -7.04 2.03
C VAL A 315 -7.71 -8.27 2.37
N LEU A 316 -7.99 -8.50 3.66
CA LEU A 316 -8.78 -9.66 4.10
C LEU A 316 -10.17 -9.70 3.43
N SER A 317 -10.86 -8.56 3.35
CA SER A 317 -12.19 -8.49 2.74
C SER A 317 -12.15 -8.83 1.24
N ARG A 318 -11.09 -8.42 0.56
CA ARG A 318 -10.88 -8.74 -0.87
C ARG A 318 -10.53 -10.20 -1.10
N LEU A 319 -9.69 -10.78 -0.25
CA LEU A 319 -9.37 -12.21 -0.29
C LEU A 319 -10.61 -13.09 -0.06
N VAL A 320 -11.47 -12.72 0.88
CA VAL A 320 -12.73 -13.43 1.13
C VAL A 320 -13.67 -13.30 -0.07
N ALA A 321 -13.88 -12.09 -0.60
CA ALA A 321 -14.72 -11.86 -1.77
C ALA A 321 -14.23 -12.70 -2.97
N SER A 322 -12.93 -12.62 -3.29
CA SER A 322 -12.31 -13.42 -4.36
C SER A 322 -12.42 -14.92 -4.14
N SER A 323 -12.34 -15.39 -2.88
CA SER A 323 -12.50 -16.80 -2.55
C SER A 323 -13.94 -17.28 -2.74
N LEU A 324 -14.93 -16.45 -2.39
CA LEU A 324 -16.35 -16.73 -2.63
C LEU A 324 -16.65 -16.76 -4.14
N GLU A 325 -16.12 -15.80 -4.92
CA GLU A 325 -16.26 -15.78 -6.38
C GLU A 325 -15.68 -17.05 -7.01
N ARG A 326 -14.45 -17.41 -6.64
CA ARG A 326 -13.77 -18.61 -7.14
C ARG A 326 -14.55 -19.91 -6.85
N LEU A 327 -15.30 -19.93 -5.75
CA LEU A 327 -16.14 -21.06 -5.37
C LEU A 327 -17.57 -20.93 -5.91
N GLU A 328 -17.86 -19.94 -6.71
CA GLU A 328 -19.20 -19.66 -7.26
C GLU A 328 -20.28 -19.55 -6.17
N ILE A 329 -19.92 -19.06 -4.98
CA ILE A 329 -20.86 -18.83 -3.89
C ILE A 329 -21.53 -17.48 -4.10
N PRO A 330 -22.86 -17.44 -4.35
CA PRO A 330 -23.57 -16.18 -4.50
C PRO A 330 -23.46 -15.34 -3.24
N HIS A 331 -23.01 -14.10 -3.37
CA HIS A 331 -22.86 -13.16 -2.26
C HIS A 331 -23.15 -11.74 -2.70
N ASN A 332 -23.50 -10.89 -1.75
CA ASN A 332 -23.63 -9.46 -1.95
C ASN A 332 -22.40 -8.77 -1.33
N ASP A 333 -21.54 -8.20 -2.19
CA ASP A 333 -20.37 -7.46 -1.74
C ASP A 333 -20.74 -6.00 -1.43
N GLY A 334 -21.24 -5.78 -0.22
CA GLY A 334 -21.57 -4.42 0.27
C GLY A 334 -20.35 -3.54 0.52
N LEU A 335 -19.12 -4.09 0.42
CA LEU A 335 -17.87 -3.35 0.68
C LEU A 335 -17.41 -2.52 -0.52
N ALA A 336 -18.21 -2.45 -1.58
CA ALA A 336 -17.88 -1.80 -2.83
C ALA A 336 -16.56 -2.37 -3.41
N HIS A 337 -16.66 -3.43 -4.17
CA HIS A 337 -15.59 -3.82 -5.05
C HIS A 337 -15.47 -2.74 -6.12
N ILE A 338 -14.56 -1.81 -5.86
CA ILE A 338 -14.27 -0.72 -6.77
C ILE A 338 -13.39 -1.33 -7.85
N VAL A 339 -13.89 -1.43 -9.06
CA VAL A 339 -13.00 -1.62 -10.21
C VAL A 339 -12.12 -0.38 -10.25
N PRO A 340 -10.77 -0.53 -10.28
CA PRO A 340 -9.90 0.63 -10.35
C PRO A 340 -10.35 1.54 -11.49
N GLY A 341 -10.72 2.77 -11.14
CA GLY A 341 -11.02 3.78 -12.15
C GLY A 341 -9.76 4.09 -12.96
N ILE A 342 -9.92 4.83 -14.05
CA ILE A 342 -8.77 5.24 -14.88
C ILE A 342 -7.69 6.00 -14.07
N PHE A 343 -8.08 6.68 -13.00
CA PHE A 343 -7.16 7.39 -12.09
C PHE A 343 -6.45 6.49 -11.07
N GLU A 344 -6.76 5.21 -11.04
CA GLU A 344 -6.05 4.19 -10.25
C GLU A 344 -5.12 3.35 -11.14
N SER A 345 -5.13 3.60 -12.44
CA SER A 345 -4.29 2.90 -13.41
C SER A 345 -2.80 3.11 -13.11
N ALA A 346 -1.98 2.15 -13.53
CA ALA A 346 -0.53 2.23 -13.36
C ALA A 346 0.06 3.43 -14.09
N GLU A 347 -0.51 3.77 -15.24
CA GLU A 347 -0.13 4.91 -16.08
C GLU A 347 -0.35 6.23 -15.35
N TRP A 348 -1.52 6.40 -14.74
CA TRP A 348 -1.85 7.59 -13.96
C TRP A 348 -0.95 7.75 -12.76
N GLN A 349 -0.72 6.68 -11.99
CA GLN A 349 0.16 6.73 -10.83
C GLN A 349 1.59 7.07 -11.23
N ALA A 350 2.09 6.50 -12.32
CA ALA A 350 3.41 6.81 -12.86
C ALA A 350 3.52 8.27 -13.31
N TRP A 351 2.48 8.83 -13.94
CA TRP A 351 2.44 10.23 -14.33
C TRP A 351 2.46 11.17 -13.11
N ILE A 352 1.66 10.88 -12.08
CA ILE A 352 1.66 11.64 -10.82
C ILE A 352 3.06 11.61 -10.16
N GLU A 353 3.70 10.45 -10.13
CA GLU A 353 5.05 10.31 -9.56
C GLU A 353 6.08 11.11 -10.36
N LEU A 354 5.99 11.08 -11.70
CA LEU A 354 6.84 11.88 -12.58
C LEU A 354 6.67 13.38 -12.33
N GLN A 355 5.42 13.86 -12.22
CA GLN A 355 5.14 15.27 -11.92
C GLN A 355 5.64 15.69 -10.53
N ARG A 356 5.59 14.78 -9.56
CA ARG A 356 6.07 15.02 -8.20
C ARG A 356 7.59 15.10 -8.12
N ALA A 357 8.27 14.17 -8.77
CA ALA A 357 9.73 14.03 -8.76
C ALA A 357 10.23 13.65 -10.15
N PRO A 358 10.62 14.61 -10.98
CA PRO A 358 11.11 14.36 -12.34
C PRO A 358 12.52 13.75 -12.31
N ARG A 359 12.56 12.42 -12.06
CA ARG A 359 13.76 11.61 -12.00
C ARG A 359 13.75 10.53 -13.07
N LEU A 360 14.91 9.99 -13.39
CA LEU A 360 15.03 8.91 -14.36
C LEU A 360 14.09 7.75 -14.07
N ASN A 361 14.07 7.24 -12.83
CA ASN A 361 13.23 6.10 -12.47
C ASN A 361 11.72 6.41 -12.59
N SER A 362 11.28 7.59 -12.17
CA SER A 362 9.88 7.99 -12.33
C SER A 362 9.49 8.16 -13.80
N PHE A 363 10.41 8.65 -14.61
CA PHE A 363 10.20 8.75 -16.06
C PHE A 363 10.15 7.38 -16.74
N LEU A 364 11.07 6.48 -16.40
CA LEU A 364 11.07 5.12 -16.97
C LEU A 364 9.82 4.33 -16.56
N ARG A 365 9.35 4.47 -15.33
CA ARG A 365 8.06 3.89 -14.90
C ARG A 365 6.90 4.44 -15.71
N PHE A 366 6.87 5.75 -15.92
CA PHE A 366 5.86 6.39 -16.74
C PHE A 366 5.91 5.88 -18.20
N LEU A 367 7.09 5.86 -18.82
CA LEU A 367 7.29 5.36 -20.18
C LEU A 367 6.88 3.89 -20.33
N ASN A 368 7.16 3.07 -19.29
CA ASN A 368 6.80 1.66 -19.24
C ASN A 368 5.31 1.42 -19.06
N ALA A 369 4.62 2.33 -18.40
CA ALA A 369 3.19 2.25 -18.18
C ALA A 369 2.36 2.75 -19.37
N LEU A 370 2.96 3.51 -20.31
CA LEU A 370 2.24 4.01 -21.48
C LEU A 370 1.85 2.88 -22.43
N PRO A 371 0.58 2.81 -22.87
CA PRO A 371 0.16 1.87 -23.91
C PRO A 371 0.91 2.06 -25.23
N ASP A 372 1.15 3.32 -25.59
CA ASP A 372 1.94 3.71 -26.77
C ASP A 372 3.04 4.70 -26.39
N PRO A 373 4.27 4.24 -26.19
CA PRO A 373 5.40 5.10 -25.87
C PRO A 373 5.84 6.02 -27.01
N THR A 374 5.38 5.80 -28.24
CA THR A 374 5.74 6.63 -29.40
C THR A 374 5.19 8.05 -29.27
N VAL A 375 4.14 8.24 -28.49
CA VAL A 375 3.58 9.56 -28.17
C VAL A 375 4.62 10.46 -27.48
N VAL A 376 5.45 9.88 -26.62
CA VAL A 376 6.51 10.61 -25.90
C VAL A 376 7.78 10.72 -26.73
N SER A 377 8.08 9.72 -27.55
CA SER A 377 9.32 9.64 -28.33
C SER A 377 9.05 9.19 -29.78
N PRO A 378 8.56 10.11 -30.65
CA PRO A 378 8.18 9.72 -32.01
C PRO A 378 9.38 9.45 -32.94
N LYS A 379 10.58 9.93 -32.59
CA LYS A 379 11.78 9.85 -33.46
C LYS A 379 12.69 8.65 -33.16
N ILE A 380 12.60 8.07 -31.96
CA ILE A 380 13.45 6.95 -31.54
C ILE A 380 12.62 5.89 -30.80
N SER A 381 12.96 4.62 -31.01
CA SER A 381 12.26 3.54 -30.31
C SER A 381 12.47 3.62 -28.80
N ARG A 382 11.49 3.13 -28.04
CA ARG A 382 11.54 3.06 -26.58
C ARG A 382 12.85 2.47 -26.06
N GLN A 383 13.27 1.33 -26.61
CA GLN A 383 14.51 0.65 -26.19
C GLN A 383 15.76 1.52 -26.37
N VAL A 384 15.83 2.22 -27.51
CA VAL A 384 16.94 3.15 -27.79
C VAL A 384 16.89 4.34 -26.83
N PHE A 385 15.70 4.87 -26.56
CA PHE A 385 15.52 5.97 -25.62
C PHE A 385 15.95 5.59 -24.19
N GLU A 386 15.46 4.46 -23.68
CA GLU A 386 15.84 3.93 -22.38
C GLU A 386 17.37 3.72 -22.29
N LYS A 387 17.97 3.13 -23.33
CA LYS A 387 19.41 2.91 -23.39
C LYS A 387 20.20 4.23 -23.30
N ILE A 388 19.80 5.25 -24.06
CA ILE A 388 20.46 6.57 -24.03
C ILE A 388 20.36 7.19 -22.64
N LEU A 389 19.21 7.13 -22.02
CA LEU A 389 19.01 7.69 -20.66
C LEU A 389 19.82 6.95 -19.62
N HIS A 390 19.88 5.62 -19.68
CA HIS A 390 20.73 4.83 -18.78
C HIS A 390 22.22 5.11 -18.98
N GLU A 391 22.67 5.24 -20.21
CA GLU A 391 24.07 5.62 -20.52
C GLU A 391 24.36 7.02 -20.00
N SER A 392 23.47 7.97 -20.25
CA SER A 392 23.58 9.34 -19.73
C SER A 392 23.63 9.36 -18.21
N TYR A 393 22.79 8.56 -17.54
CA TYR A 393 22.80 8.43 -16.10
C TYR A 393 24.11 7.83 -15.59
N LYS A 394 24.66 6.78 -16.24
CA LYS A 394 25.95 6.21 -15.87
C LYS A 394 27.07 7.26 -15.95
N GLU A 395 26.92 8.21 -16.86
CA GLU A 395 27.87 9.30 -17.03
C GLU A 395 27.77 10.35 -15.92
N VAL A 396 26.57 10.83 -15.65
CA VAL A 396 26.31 11.93 -14.73
C VAL A 396 26.20 11.46 -13.28
N LEU A 397 25.71 10.24 -13.04
CA LEU A 397 25.37 9.63 -11.75
C LEU A 397 24.36 10.43 -10.92
N LEU A 398 23.61 11.29 -11.55
CA LEU A 398 22.47 12.02 -10.98
C LEU A 398 21.23 11.67 -11.79
N ASP A 399 20.19 11.29 -11.09
CA ASP A 399 18.93 10.83 -11.70
C ASP A 399 17.95 11.98 -12.04
N ASP A 400 18.41 13.23 -11.95
CA ASP A 400 17.62 14.41 -12.27
C ASP A 400 17.37 14.48 -13.79
N LEU A 401 16.10 14.50 -14.18
CA LEU A 401 15.70 14.41 -15.58
C LEU A 401 16.11 15.65 -16.39
N GLU A 402 16.16 16.81 -15.76
CA GLU A 402 16.56 18.06 -16.42
C GLU A 402 18.06 18.06 -16.72
N LEU A 403 18.88 17.57 -15.80
CA LEU A 403 20.30 17.36 -16.03
C LEU A 403 20.56 16.32 -17.12
N LEU A 404 19.83 15.22 -17.12
CA LEU A 404 19.95 14.20 -18.17
C LEU A 404 19.54 14.76 -19.54
N ARG A 405 18.52 15.58 -19.60
CA ARG A 405 18.12 16.28 -20.84
C ARG A 405 19.25 17.14 -21.38
N GLU A 406 19.86 17.99 -20.55
CA GLU A 406 20.97 18.85 -20.98
C GLU A 406 22.20 18.02 -21.38
N PHE A 407 22.44 16.88 -20.70
CA PHE A 407 23.52 15.98 -21.09
C PHE A 407 23.24 15.37 -22.47
N CYS A 408 22.04 14.90 -22.74
CA CYS A 408 21.64 14.38 -24.06
C CYS A 408 21.73 15.46 -25.14
N ALA A 409 21.31 16.70 -24.83
CA ALA A 409 21.40 17.82 -25.77
C ALA A 409 22.84 18.22 -26.13
N ALA A 410 23.80 17.96 -25.25
CA ALA A 410 25.23 18.16 -25.51
C ALA A 410 25.85 17.01 -26.33
N GLY A 411 25.14 15.91 -26.53
CA GLY A 411 25.58 14.77 -27.36
C GLY A 411 25.66 15.14 -28.83
N ALA A 412 26.67 14.60 -29.53
CA ALA A 412 26.90 14.90 -30.96
C ALA A 412 26.06 14.01 -31.90
N ASP A 413 25.42 12.96 -31.39
CA ASP A 413 24.64 12.03 -32.22
C ASP A 413 23.15 12.38 -32.25
N ASP A 414 22.53 12.10 -33.41
CA ASP A 414 21.12 12.45 -33.67
C ASP A 414 20.13 11.79 -32.70
N LYS A 415 20.47 10.61 -32.15
CA LYS A 415 19.60 9.87 -31.22
C LYS A 415 19.59 10.54 -29.85
N SER A 416 20.75 10.98 -29.36
CA SER A 416 20.86 11.74 -28.11
C SER A 416 20.11 13.07 -28.21
N GLN A 417 20.23 13.76 -29.35
CA GLN A 417 19.46 15.00 -29.58
C GLN A 417 17.95 14.74 -29.64
N ALA A 418 17.52 13.67 -30.32
CA ALA A 418 16.11 13.27 -30.33
C ALA A 418 15.58 12.91 -28.94
N ALA A 419 16.40 12.29 -28.10
CA ALA A 419 16.06 12.03 -26.71
C ALA A 419 15.89 13.33 -25.90
N ALA A 420 16.80 14.29 -26.08
CA ALA A 420 16.71 15.59 -25.43
C ALA A 420 15.47 16.39 -25.87
N GLU A 421 15.11 16.34 -27.15
CA GLU A 421 13.89 16.95 -27.67
C GLU A 421 12.63 16.32 -27.08
N SER A 422 12.59 14.98 -26.99
CA SER A 422 11.49 14.25 -26.37
C SER A 422 11.31 14.63 -24.89
N LEU A 423 12.40 14.70 -24.12
CA LEU A 423 12.35 15.16 -22.73
C LEU A 423 11.91 16.63 -22.58
N ARG A 424 12.29 17.49 -23.54
CA ARG A 424 11.89 18.91 -23.55
C ARG A 424 10.41 19.09 -23.87
N ALA A 425 9.85 18.22 -24.69
CA ALA A 425 8.45 18.25 -25.06
C ALA A 425 7.51 17.80 -23.94
N LEU A 426 8.03 17.10 -22.89
CA LEU A 426 7.20 16.67 -21.77
C LEU A 426 6.65 17.85 -20.99
N PRO A 427 5.33 17.95 -20.82
CA PRO A 427 4.73 19.01 -20.05
C PRO A 427 4.83 18.72 -18.56
N PHE A 428 5.59 19.54 -17.85
CA PHE A 428 5.66 19.55 -16.40
C PHE A 428 4.82 20.67 -15.81
N LEU A 429 4.11 20.36 -14.72
CA LEU A 429 3.37 21.35 -13.96
C LEU A 429 4.33 22.34 -13.28
N PRO A 430 4.01 23.63 -13.22
CA PRO A 430 4.85 24.63 -12.58
C PRO A 430 4.99 24.37 -11.08
N ALA A 431 6.06 24.88 -10.47
CA ALA A 431 6.30 24.71 -9.03
C ALA A 431 5.20 25.36 -8.17
N ARG A 432 4.66 26.49 -8.62
CA ARG A 432 3.55 27.21 -7.99
C ARG A 432 2.62 27.81 -9.04
N ALA A 433 1.31 27.62 -8.85
CA ALA A 433 0.27 28.20 -9.70
C ALA A 433 -1.04 28.35 -8.91
N THR A 434 -2.03 28.99 -9.52
CA THR A 434 -3.40 28.95 -9.01
C THR A 434 -4.05 27.61 -9.35
N PHE A 435 -5.14 27.28 -8.69
CA PHE A 435 -5.85 26.03 -8.95
C PHE A 435 -6.29 25.91 -10.40
N ALA A 436 -6.86 26.98 -10.97
CA ALA A 436 -7.29 27.01 -12.37
C ALA A 436 -6.13 26.77 -13.35
N GLN A 437 -4.98 27.41 -13.11
CA GLN A 437 -3.78 27.23 -13.92
C GLN A 437 -3.25 25.79 -13.85
N PHE A 438 -3.26 25.18 -12.68
CA PHE A 438 -2.87 23.78 -12.53
C PHE A 438 -3.80 22.84 -13.31
N LEU A 439 -5.11 23.05 -13.25
CA LEU A 439 -6.07 22.25 -14.02
C LEU A 439 -5.87 22.40 -15.54
N GLU A 440 -5.74 23.63 -16.03
CA GLU A 440 -5.50 23.90 -17.44
C GLU A 440 -4.23 23.20 -17.95
N GLN A 441 -3.14 23.31 -17.19
CA GLN A 441 -1.88 22.68 -17.54
C GLN A 441 -1.92 21.16 -17.41
N THR A 442 -2.67 20.64 -16.45
CA THR A 442 -2.90 19.19 -16.36
C THR A 442 -3.67 18.69 -17.56
N GLN A 443 -4.73 19.38 -17.98
CA GLN A 443 -5.48 19.02 -19.18
C GLN A 443 -4.60 19.06 -20.44
N ALA A 444 -3.77 20.08 -20.58
CA ALA A 444 -2.80 20.19 -21.68
C ALA A 444 -1.76 19.04 -21.65
N ALA A 445 -1.28 18.68 -20.47
CA ALA A 445 -0.36 17.55 -20.28
C ALA A 445 -1.01 16.21 -20.66
N LEU A 446 -2.26 16.00 -20.27
CA LEU A 446 -3.01 14.78 -20.59
C LEU A 446 -3.34 14.70 -22.09
N ALA A 447 -3.63 15.83 -22.70
CA ALA A 447 -3.83 15.91 -24.15
C ALA A 447 -2.55 15.57 -24.93
N HIS A 448 -1.37 15.97 -24.42
CA HIS A 448 -0.07 15.67 -25.02
C HIS A 448 0.21 14.15 -25.06
N VAL A 449 -0.19 13.42 -24.02
CA VAL A 449 -0.06 11.95 -23.97
C VAL A 449 -1.30 11.22 -24.48
N GLU A 450 -2.21 11.91 -25.15
CA GLU A 450 -3.45 11.39 -25.74
C GLU A 450 -4.45 10.74 -24.78
N TRP A 451 -4.36 11.04 -23.48
CA TRP A 451 -5.27 10.52 -22.45
C TRP A 451 -6.60 11.31 -22.40
N LYS A 452 -7.35 11.26 -23.49
CA LYS A 452 -8.60 12.01 -23.66
C LYS A 452 -9.65 11.71 -22.60
N GLN A 453 -9.76 10.46 -22.16
CA GLN A 453 -10.72 10.06 -21.16
C GLN A 453 -10.37 10.66 -19.79
N HIS A 454 -9.10 10.61 -19.37
CA HIS A 454 -8.64 11.25 -18.14
C HIS A 454 -8.88 12.76 -18.16
N ALA A 455 -8.63 13.42 -19.29
CA ALA A 455 -8.87 14.85 -19.45
C ALA A 455 -10.36 15.20 -19.33
N LEU A 456 -11.24 14.38 -19.90
CA LEU A 456 -12.69 14.55 -19.81
C LEU A 456 -13.20 14.38 -18.38
N GLU A 457 -12.79 13.33 -17.70
CA GLU A 457 -13.22 13.07 -16.32
C GLU A 457 -12.66 14.12 -15.36
N LEU A 458 -11.43 14.58 -15.56
CA LEU A 458 -10.88 15.69 -14.79
C LEU A 458 -11.67 16.98 -14.99
N ALA A 459 -12.17 17.24 -16.19
CA ALA A 459 -13.02 18.39 -16.48
C ALA A 459 -14.36 18.34 -15.69
N ASN A 460 -14.90 17.13 -15.46
CA ASN A 460 -16.12 16.93 -14.67
C ASN A 460 -15.89 17.20 -13.18
N VAL A 461 -14.66 17.03 -12.68
CA VAL A 461 -14.29 17.33 -11.29
C VAL A 461 -14.03 18.81 -11.06
N ALA A 462 -13.67 19.53 -12.12
CA ALA A 462 -13.37 20.97 -12.08
C ALA A 462 -14.66 21.79 -12.10
N HIS A 463 -15.13 22.20 -10.93
CA HIS A 463 -16.30 23.05 -10.78
C HIS A 463 -15.95 24.57 -10.84
N ASP A 464 -16.98 25.41 -10.95
CA ASP A 464 -16.83 26.87 -11.02
C ASP A 464 -16.06 27.51 -9.86
N TRP A 465 -15.99 26.84 -8.69
CA TRP A 465 -15.20 27.29 -7.54
C TRP A 465 -13.69 27.32 -7.82
N SER A 466 -13.20 26.52 -8.78
CA SER A 466 -11.78 26.49 -9.16
C SER A 466 -11.25 27.85 -9.58
N LYS A 467 -12.11 28.70 -10.16
CA LYS A 467 -11.79 30.08 -10.54
C LYS A 467 -11.75 31.05 -9.37
N ARG A 468 -12.43 30.72 -8.27
CA ARG A 468 -12.51 31.56 -7.07
C ARG A 468 -11.28 31.40 -6.16
N LEU A 469 -10.58 30.24 -6.28
CA LEU A 469 -9.33 29.98 -5.56
C LEU A 469 -8.15 30.55 -6.35
N ASP A 470 -7.95 31.87 -6.26
CA ASP A 470 -6.93 32.63 -7.00
C ASP A 470 -5.56 32.67 -6.29
N VAL A 471 -5.42 31.95 -5.19
CA VAL A 471 -4.17 31.85 -4.42
C VAL A 471 -3.20 30.89 -5.13
N LYS A 472 -1.93 31.30 -5.24
CA LYS A 472 -0.86 30.44 -5.77
C LYS A 472 -0.31 29.53 -4.68
N PHE A 473 -0.36 28.24 -4.92
CA PHE A 473 0.17 27.23 -4.00
C PHE A 473 1.08 26.21 -4.72
N SER A 474 1.71 25.33 -3.97
CA SER A 474 2.72 24.43 -4.50
C SER A 474 2.11 23.28 -5.34
N ARG A 475 2.85 22.84 -6.37
CA ARG A 475 2.53 21.64 -7.14
C ARG A 475 2.30 20.40 -6.27
N ALA A 476 3.06 20.26 -5.20
CA ALA A 476 2.92 19.11 -4.30
C ALA A 476 1.53 19.01 -3.64
N LEU A 477 0.96 20.13 -3.23
CA LEU A 477 -0.41 20.18 -2.69
C LEU A 477 -1.46 19.86 -3.76
N PHE A 478 -1.28 20.40 -4.97
CA PHE A 478 -2.17 20.09 -6.08
C PHE A 478 -2.17 18.60 -6.45
N LEU A 479 -0.98 18.00 -6.58
CA LEU A 479 -0.84 16.58 -6.90
C LEU A 479 -1.41 15.67 -5.80
N ARG A 480 -1.30 16.08 -4.51
CA ARG A 480 -1.94 15.37 -3.41
C ARG A 480 -3.46 15.39 -3.54
N TRP A 481 -4.04 16.57 -3.74
CA TRP A 481 -5.47 16.72 -3.97
C TRP A 481 -5.93 15.91 -5.19
N LEU A 482 -5.21 16.02 -6.30
CA LEU A 482 -5.52 15.32 -7.54
C LEU A 482 -5.55 13.80 -7.34
N LYS A 483 -4.59 13.25 -6.60
CA LYS A 483 -4.54 11.83 -6.24
C LYS A 483 -5.73 11.42 -5.38
N GLU A 484 -6.07 12.21 -4.36
CA GLU A 484 -7.16 11.90 -3.44
C GLU A 484 -8.53 12.02 -4.14
N THR A 485 -8.75 13.05 -4.93
CA THR A 485 -10.00 13.29 -5.66
C THR A 485 -10.22 12.26 -6.77
N ALA A 486 -9.17 11.94 -7.51
CA ALA A 486 -9.24 10.94 -8.56
C ALA A 486 -9.61 9.55 -8.03
N ALA A 487 -9.12 9.18 -6.84
CA ALA A 487 -9.45 7.92 -6.19
C ALA A 487 -10.93 7.82 -5.75
N THR A 488 -11.63 8.94 -5.63
CA THR A 488 -13.03 8.99 -5.16
C THR A 488 -14.05 9.20 -6.28
N SER A 489 -13.62 9.67 -7.46
CA SER A 489 -14.55 10.26 -8.44
C SER A 489 -15.35 9.27 -9.27
N ASP A 490 -14.86 8.06 -9.59
CA ASP A 490 -15.59 7.13 -10.47
C ASP A 490 -15.21 5.66 -10.31
N ALA A 491 -15.34 5.21 -9.10
CA ALA A 491 -15.27 3.80 -8.87
C ALA A 491 -16.51 3.09 -9.43
N ALA A 492 -16.42 2.59 -10.64
CA ALA A 492 -17.43 1.71 -11.18
C ALA A 492 -17.52 0.47 -10.28
N ARG A 493 -18.70 0.22 -9.71
CA ARG A 493 -18.93 -0.99 -8.93
C ARG A 493 -18.75 -2.20 -9.83
N SER A 494 -17.90 -3.15 -9.45
CA SER A 494 -17.89 -4.44 -10.10
C SER A 494 -19.25 -5.11 -9.95
N VAL A 495 -19.72 -5.72 -11.01
CA VAL A 495 -20.96 -6.53 -10.98
C VAL A 495 -20.68 -7.89 -10.32
N ALA A 496 -19.42 -8.31 -10.21
CA ALA A 496 -19.01 -9.53 -9.53
C ALA A 496 -19.35 -9.42 -8.04
N GLY A 497 -20.00 -10.46 -7.48
CA GLY A 497 -20.46 -10.46 -6.10
C GLY A 497 -21.69 -9.60 -5.83
N ASP A 498 -22.34 -9.02 -6.84
CA ASP A 498 -23.57 -8.24 -6.66
C ASP A 498 -24.83 -9.11 -6.86
N HIS A 499 -25.05 -9.97 -5.89
CA HIS A 499 -26.24 -10.82 -5.85
C HIS A 499 -27.17 -10.33 -4.71
N PRO A 500 -28.10 -9.41 -4.97
CA PRO A 500 -28.88 -8.73 -3.93
C PRO A 500 -29.74 -9.67 -3.07
N TYR A 501 -30.06 -10.84 -3.60
CA TYR A 501 -30.85 -11.87 -2.89
C TYR A 501 -29.99 -12.99 -2.29
N ALA A 502 -28.64 -12.86 -2.35
CA ALA A 502 -27.75 -13.83 -1.76
C ALA A 502 -27.88 -13.83 -0.23
N ARG A 503 -27.79 -15.03 0.36
CA ARG A 503 -27.79 -15.18 1.80
C ARG A 503 -26.51 -14.62 2.44
N VAL A 504 -25.37 -14.69 1.73
CA VAL A 504 -24.07 -14.17 2.19
C VAL A 504 -23.95 -12.69 1.87
N GLN A 505 -23.63 -11.90 2.87
CA GLN A 505 -23.41 -10.46 2.74
C GLN A 505 -22.06 -10.06 3.36
N LEU A 506 -21.22 -9.36 2.61
CA LEU A 506 -19.95 -8.79 3.06
C LEU A 506 -20.17 -7.32 3.44
N LEU A 507 -19.97 -6.97 4.71
CA LEU A 507 -20.26 -5.65 5.23
C LEU A 507 -19.18 -5.18 6.23
N THR A 508 -19.09 -3.87 6.42
CA THR A 508 -18.40 -3.30 7.59
C THR A 508 -19.31 -3.30 8.80
N VAL A 509 -18.71 -3.19 10.01
CA VAL A 509 -19.45 -3.09 11.27
C VAL A 509 -20.56 -2.03 11.22
N ALA A 510 -20.22 -0.82 10.76
CA ALA A 510 -21.19 0.28 10.68
C ALA A 510 -22.39 -0.02 9.75
N ARG A 511 -22.15 -0.79 8.67
CA ARG A 511 -23.22 -1.15 7.71
C ARG A 511 -24.07 -2.33 8.17
N ALA A 512 -23.52 -3.18 9.05
CA ALA A 512 -24.19 -4.37 9.56
C ALA A 512 -25.10 -4.08 10.77
N GLN A 513 -24.98 -2.90 11.40
CA GLN A 513 -25.79 -2.51 12.55
C GLN A 513 -27.28 -2.49 12.25
N ASN A 514 -28.08 -2.80 13.27
CA ASN A 514 -29.56 -2.73 13.23
C ASN A 514 -30.19 -3.62 12.13
N GLN A 515 -29.54 -4.74 11.80
CA GLN A 515 -30.04 -5.77 10.90
C GLN A 515 -30.07 -7.10 11.64
N GLU A 516 -30.96 -8.00 11.25
CA GLU A 516 -31.07 -9.33 11.84
C GLU A 516 -30.28 -10.35 11.02
N TRP A 517 -29.56 -11.23 11.70
CA TRP A 517 -28.74 -12.26 11.11
C TRP A 517 -29.07 -13.63 11.69
N SER A 518 -29.14 -14.65 10.87
CA SER A 518 -29.15 -16.01 11.40
C SER A 518 -27.75 -16.39 11.88
N HIS A 519 -26.73 -16.07 11.08
CA HIS A 519 -25.34 -16.35 11.39
C HIS A 519 -24.45 -15.14 11.10
N LEU A 520 -23.41 -14.98 11.90
CA LEU A 520 -22.37 -13.97 11.71
C LEU A 520 -20.98 -14.57 11.68
N ILE A 521 -20.12 -14.04 10.82
CA ILE A 521 -18.68 -14.23 10.85
C ILE A 521 -18.04 -12.86 11.04
N LEU A 522 -17.44 -12.64 12.21
CA LEU A 522 -16.72 -11.43 12.55
C LEU A 522 -15.26 -11.61 12.14
N ALA A 523 -14.90 -11.05 10.99
CA ALA A 523 -13.66 -11.31 10.29
C ALA A 523 -12.57 -10.29 10.62
N GLY A 524 -11.38 -10.75 11.04
CA GLY A 524 -10.24 -9.86 11.28
C GLY A 524 -10.31 -9.10 12.61
N TRP A 525 -10.80 -9.75 13.67
CA TRP A 525 -10.93 -9.13 15.01
C TRP A 525 -9.60 -9.14 15.76
N ASN A 526 -8.65 -8.37 15.24
CA ASN A 526 -7.31 -8.21 15.80
C ASN A 526 -7.15 -6.92 16.62
N GLN A 527 -6.12 -6.88 17.45
CA GLN A 527 -5.76 -5.70 18.24
C GLN A 527 -5.54 -4.48 17.33
N GLY A 528 -6.23 -3.38 17.61
CA GLY A 528 -6.18 -2.15 16.80
C GLY A 528 -7.06 -2.18 15.55
N ALA A 529 -7.54 -3.35 15.10
CA ALA A 529 -8.56 -3.43 14.07
C ALA A 529 -9.95 -3.18 14.66
N TRP A 530 -10.25 -3.79 15.82
CA TRP A 530 -11.48 -3.51 16.56
C TRP A 530 -11.27 -3.70 18.09
N PRO A 531 -11.63 -2.72 18.93
CA PRO A 531 -12.02 -1.35 18.54
C PRO A 531 -10.93 -0.66 17.68
N PRO A 532 -11.31 0.15 16.70
CA PRO A 532 -10.33 0.86 15.89
C PRO A 532 -9.52 1.81 16.76
N ALA A 533 -8.23 1.95 16.43
CA ALA A 533 -7.40 2.96 17.08
C ALA A 533 -8.01 4.33 16.84
N ALA A 534 -8.22 5.09 17.90
CA ALA A 534 -8.70 6.47 17.78
C ALA A 534 -7.70 7.27 16.93
N GLY A 535 -8.19 7.99 15.94
CA GLY A 535 -7.35 8.86 15.13
C GLY A 535 -6.69 9.94 15.98
N ALA A 536 -5.50 10.40 15.56
CA ALA A 536 -4.82 11.50 16.23
C ALA A 536 -5.76 12.73 16.33
N GLU A 537 -5.84 13.26 17.53
CA GLU A 537 -6.63 14.44 17.87
C GLU A 537 -5.67 15.56 18.30
N PHE A 538 -6.04 16.81 18.03
CA PHE A 538 -5.28 17.94 18.54
C PHE A 538 -5.69 18.32 19.95
N ALA A 539 -6.94 18.05 20.34
CA ALA A 539 -7.41 18.29 21.71
C ALA A 539 -6.98 17.14 22.63
N ARG A 540 -6.56 17.47 23.85
CA ARG A 540 -6.17 16.49 24.88
C ARG A 540 -7.42 15.81 25.47
N ALA A 541 -7.27 14.60 25.96
CA ALA A 541 -8.37 13.86 26.56
C ALA A 541 -9.04 14.63 27.72
N GLU A 542 -8.24 15.33 28.54
CA GLU A 542 -8.72 16.17 29.64
C GLU A 542 -9.54 17.36 29.16
N GLU A 543 -9.14 18.01 28.06
CA GLU A 543 -9.84 19.12 27.45
C GLU A 543 -11.20 18.65 26.87
N ILE A 544 -11.20 17.49 26.18
CA ILE A 544 -12.41 16.87 25.66
C ILE A 544 -13.37 16.53 26.80
N HIS A 545 -12.85 15.95 27.90
CA HIS A 545 -13.66 15.61 29.05
C HIS A 545 -14.27 16.85 29.73
N ALA A 546 -13.46 17.89 29.96
CA ALA A 546 -13.93 19.15 30.53
C ALA A 546 -15.00 19.79 29.64
N PHE A 547 -14.80 19.75 28.32
CA PHE A 547 -15.72 20.23 27.33
C PHE A 547 -17.05 19.46 27.38
N ASN A 548 -17.03 18.15 27.29
CA ASN A 548 -18.22 17.31 27.34
C ASN A 548 -19.00 17.51 28.65
N HIS A 549 -18.28 17.67 29.76
CA HIS A 549 -18.88 17.97 31.07
C HIS A 549 -19.58 19.35 31.08
N SER A 550 -18.99 20.38 30.47
CA SER A 550 -19.61 21.69 30.33
C SER A 550 -20.88 21.66 29.49
N VAL A 551 -20.90 20.87 28.41
CA VAL A 551 -22.09 20.66 27.56
C VAL A 551 -23.21 20.00 28.36
N GLN A 552 -22.92 18.97 29.12
CA GLN A 552 -23.89 18.30 29.98
C GLN A 552 -24.52 19.27 30.99
N GLN A 553 -23.71 20.15 31.62
CA GLN A 553 -24.21 21.16 32.55
C GLN A 553 -25.04 22.23 31.87
N LEU A 554 -24.64 22.67 30.65
CA LEU A 554 -25.42 23.65 29.87
C LEU A 554 -26.79 23.09 29.48
N ASN A 555 -26.83 21.86 29.00
CA ASN A 555 -28.08 21.17 28.61
C ASN A 555 -28.99 21.00 29.83
N GLN A 556 -28.45 20.58 30.98
CA GLN A 556 -29.23 20.47 32.23
C GLN A 556 -29.78 21.80 32.73
N ARG A 557 -29.04 22.91 32.61
CA ARG A 557 -29.54 24.27 32.97
C ARG A 557 -30.64 24.73 32.01
N ALA A 558 -30.46 24.48 30.73
CA ALA A 558 -31.47 24.82 29.72
C ALA A 558 -32.80 24.08 29.97
N ALA A 559 -32.73 22.78 30.33
CA ALA A 559 -33.90 22.00 30.68
C ALA A 559 -34.65 22.55 31.91
N ARG A 560 -33.93 22.97 32.97
CA ARG A 560 -34.53 23.56 34.19
C ARG A 560 -35.16 24.92 33.94
N GLN A 561 -34.60 25.75 33.06
CA GLN A 561 -35.15 27.07 32.73
C GLN A 561 -36.34 26.98 31.78
N GLY A 562 -36.48 25.92 30.98
CA GLY A 562 -37.58 25.69 30.08
C GLY A 562 -38.89 25.31 30.70
N SER A 563 -38.84 24.80 31.94
CA SER A 563 -40.06 24.43 32.69
C SER A 563 -40.75 25.61 33.34
N GLN A 564 -40.18 26.83 33.28
CA GLN A 564 -40.76 28.03 33.96
C GLN A 564 -41.25 29.15 33.02
N GLY A 565 -41.31 28.98 31.71
CA GLY A 565 -41.68 30.05 30.79
C GLY A 565 -42.62 29.61 29.67
N GLU A 566 -43.90 29.93 29.79
CA GLU A 566 -44.81 29.94 28.64
C GLU A 566 -44.46 31.13 27.72
N GLY A 567 -44.15 30.81 26.44
CA GLY A 567 -44.13 31.81 25.36
C GLY A 567 -42.75 32.31 24.94
N HIS A 568 -42.28 31.69 23.96
CA HIS A 568 -41.40 32.02 22.83
C HIS A 568 -40.52 30.80 22.49
N THR A 569 -40.93 30.09 21.44
CA THR A 569 -40.14 29.04 20.82
C THR A 569 -38.94 29.62 20.05
N SER A 570 -37.97 30.17 20.76
CA SER A 570 -36.63 30.24 20.19
C SER A 570 -36.11 28.80 20.12
N VAL A 571 -35.74 28.37 18.94
CA VAL A 571 -35.03 27.08 18.73
C VAL A 571 -33.84 27.11 19.65
N ARG A 572 -33.89 26.37 20.77
CA ARG A 572 -32.77 26.26 21.70
C ARG A 572 -31.69 25.44 21.01
N GLU A 573 -30.55 26.04 20.80
CA GLU A 573 -29.36 25.32 20.34
C GLU A 573 -28.86 24.42 21.49
N ASN A 574 -29.29 23.15 21.46
CA ASN A 574 -28.64 22.19 22.36
C ASN A 574 -27.29 21.85 21.78
N HIS A 575 -26.25 22.04 22.59
CA HIS A 575 -24.88 21.63 22.19
C HIS A 575 -24.75 20.11 22.20
N SER A 576 -24.10 19.54 21.21
CA SER A 576 -23.81 18.11 21.15
C SER A 576 -22.48 17.78 21.85
N LEU A 577 -22.26 16.49 22.12
CA LEU A 577 -20.99 16.05 22.67
C LEU A 577 -19.89 16.02 21.59
N TYR A 578 -18.69 16.27 22.01
CA TYR A 578 -17.50 15.99 21.22
C TYR A 578 -17.13 14.50 21.37
N LEU A 579 -17.23 13.74 20.28
CA LEU A 579 -16.88 12.31 20.30
C LEU A 579 -15.35 12.12 20.24
N GLY A 580 -14.71 12.20 21.38
CA GLY A 580 -13.28 11.95 21.56
C GLY A 580 -12.91 10.46 21.48
N PRO A 581 -11.65 10.12 21.73
CA PRO A 581 -11.16 8.74 21.68
C PRO A 581 -11.89 7.78 22.61
N SER A 582 -12.23 8.20 23.82
CA SER A 582 -12.96 7.40 24.81
C SER A 582 -14.37 7.09 24.36
N GLU A 583 -15.09 8.10 23.86
CA GLU A 583 -16.45 7.97 23.38
C GLU A 583 -16.51 7.10 22.11
N GLN A 584 -15.53 7.25 21.19
CA GLN A 584 -15.42 6.41 20.01
C GLN A 584 -15.17 4.94 20.35
N ARG A 585 -14.27 4.69 21.32
CA ARG A 585 -14.01 3.33 21.82
C ARG A 585 -15.26 2.73 22.44
N ALA A 586 -15.95 3.45 23.31
CA ALA A 586 -17.19 3.00 23.93
C ALA A 586 -18.25 2.69 22.87
N THR A 587 -18.40 3.55 21.86
CA THR A 587 -19.29 3.33 20.72
C THR A 587 -18.93 2.06 19.94
N ALA A 588 -17.63 1.81 19.68
CA ALA A 588 -17.18 0.62 18.97
C ALA A 588 -17.48 -0.67 19.77
N LEU A 589 -17.26 -0.67 21.07
CA LEU A 589 -17.58 -1.81 21.95
C LEU A 589 -19.08 -2.08 21.95
N ARG A 590 -19.91 -1.03 22.04
CA ARG A 590 -21.37 -1.14 21.95
C ARG A 590 -21.84 -1.71 20.62
N GLN A 591 -21.21 -1.30 19.51
CA GLN A 591 -21.52 -1.83 18.18
C GLN A 591 -21.18 -3.32 18.06
N PHE A 592 -20.07 -3.75 18.65
CA PHE A 592 -19.73 -5.16 18.71
C PHE A 592 -20.79 -5.98 19.48
N ASP A 593 -21.21 -5.47 20.64
CA ASP A 593 -22.22 -6.11 21.47
C ASP A 593 -23.57 -6.22 20.75
N ALA A 594 -23.98 -5.13 20.05
CA ALA A 594 -25.18 -5.11 19.24
C ALA A 594 -25.14 -6.15 18.09
N LEU A 595 -23.96 -6.34 17.45
CA LEU A 595 -23.80 -7.39 16.44
C LEU A 595 -23.96 -8.78 17.03
N LEU A 596 -23.39 -9.06 18.21
CA LEU A 596 -23.56 -10.36 18.88
C LEU A 596 -25.03 -10.65 19.17
N GLU A 597 -25.80 -9.65 19.60
CA GLU A 597 -27.23 -9.81 19.86
C GLU A 597 -28.03 -10.02 18.58
N SER A 598 -27.63 -9.40 17.46
CA SER A 598 -28.36 -9.45 16.19
C SER A 598 -28.32 -10.82 15.51
N ALA A 599 -27.42 -11.74 15.93
CA ALA A 599 -27.34 -13.10 15.43
C ALA A 599 -28.26 -14.04 16.23
N THR A 600 -29.04 -14.91 15.56
CA THR A 600 -29.98 -15.81 16.22
C THR A 600 -29.39 -17.21 16.51
N GLU A 601 -28.57 -17.74 15.58
CA GLU A 601 -28.12 -19.15 15.60
C GLU A 601 -26.63 -19.29 15.93
N GLY A 602 -25.76 -18.57 15.25
CA GLY A 602 -24.33 -18.75 15.39
C GLY A 602 -23.47 -17.52 15.08
N VAL A 603 -22.34 -17.43 15.80
CA VAL A 603 -21.35 -16.39 15.61
C VAL A 603 -19.95 -17.02 15.55
N THR A 604 -19.18 -16.69 14.54
CA THR A 604 -17.76 -17.06 14.41
C THR A 604 -16.90 -15.82 14.52
N LEU A 605 -15.91 -15.80 15.41
CA LEU A 605 -14.87 -14.77 15.44
C LEU A 605 -13.61 -15.29 14.78
N THR A 606 -12.96 -14.42 14.01
CA THR A 606 -11.68 -14.79 13.36
C THR A 606 -10.62 -13.73 13.61
N ALA A 607 -9.36 -14.17 13.74
CA ALA A 607 -8.20 -13.30 13.84
C ALA A 607 -7.00 -13.90 13.10
N SER A 608 -6.01 -13.06 12.77
CA SER A 608 -4.73 -13.44 12.18
C SER A 608 -3.62 -13.33 13.21
N LEU A 609 -2.57 -14.16 13.13
CA LEU A 609 -1.42 -14.09 14.04
C LEU A 609 -0.31 -13.15 13.57
N VAL A 610 -0.29 -12.80 12.28
CA VAL A 610 0.69 -11.85 11.72
C VAL A 610 0.01 -10.87 10.79
N GLN A 611 0.63 -9.69 10.64
CA GLN A 611 0.25 -8.70 9.63
C GLN A 611 0.96 -8.99 8.32
N GLU A 612 0.35 -8.70 7.18
CA GLU A 612 0.98 -8.93 5.87
C GLU A 612 2.17 -8.00 5.60
N ASP A 613 2.10 -6.77 6.11
CA ASP A 613 3.16 -5.77 5.98
C ASP A 613 4.28 -5.92 7.03
N ALA A 614 4.07 -6.74 8.05
CA ALA A 614 5.02 -7.02 9.11
C ALA A 614 4.93 -8.50 9.57
N PRO A 615 5.28 -9.47 8.70
CA PRO A 615 5.10 -10.89 8.98
C PRO A 615 5.96 -11.40 10.15
N GLU A 616 6.99 -10.66 10.55
CA GLU A 616 7.82 -10.95 11.72
C GLU A 616 7.17 -10.53 13.05
N ARG A 617 6.07 -9.75 13.00
CA ARG A 617 5.38 -9.27 14.21
C ARG A 617 4.16 -10.11 14.50
N PHE A 618 4.12 -10.61 15.73
CA PHE A 618 2.93 -11.28 16.24
C PHE A 618 1.80 -10.27 16.45
N TRP A 619 0.63 -10.57 15.92
CA TRP A 619 -0.55 -9.73 16.02
C TRP A 619 -1.62 -10.40 16.87
N ASN A 620 -1.86 -9.84 18.04
CA ASN A 620 -2.81 -10.42 18.98
C ASN A 620 -4.26 -10.31 18.49
N PRO A 621 -5.12 -11.27 18.83
CA PRO A 621 -6.56 -11.07 18.79
C PRO A 621 -6.98 -9.86 19.64
N SER A 622 -8.09 -9.22 19.26
CA SER A 622 -8.61 -8.05 19.98
C SER A 622 -9.12 -8.40 21.39
N GLU A 623 -9.36 -7.36 22.18
CA GLU A 623 -9.99 -7.54 23.50
C GLU A 623 -11.38 -8.18 23.38
N CYS A 624 -12.18 -7.77 22.40
CA CYS A 624 -13.51 -8.33 22.13
C CYS A 624 -13.45 -9.84 21.83
N PHE A 625 -12.47 -10.25 21.00
CA PHE A 625 -12.24 -11.67 20.73
C PHE A 625 -11.84 -12.42 22.01
N THR A 626 -10.88 -11.88 22.76
CA THR A 626 -10.36 -12.49 23.97
C THR A 626 -11.45 -12.63 25.03
N GLU A 627 -12.20 -11.58 25.26
CA GLU A 627 -13.27 -11.56 26.28
C GLU A 627 -14.39 -12.57 25.94
N LEU A 628 -14.84 -12.57 24.69
CA LEU A 628 -15.87 -13.53 24.27
C LEU A 628 -15.35 -14.97 24.36
N TYR A 629 -14.08 -15.21 24.01
CA TYR A 629 -13.44 -16.51 24.15
C TYR A 629 -13.45 -16.98 25.61
N LEU A 630 -12.97 -16.14 26.55
CA LEU A 630 -12.93 -16.44 27.97
C LEU A 630 -14.32 -16.81 28.54
N LYS A 631 -15.34 -16.05 28.18
CA LYS A 631 -16.71 -16.26 28.64
C LYS A 631 -17.36 -17.54 28.10
N THR A 632 -17.13 -17.83 26.81
CA THR A 632 -17.79 -18.96 26.14
C THR A 632 -17.02 -20.27 26.28
N GLN A 633 -15.69 -20.24 26.22
CA GLN A 633 -14.84 -21.42 26.28
C GLN A 633 -14.39 -21.78 27.74
N ARG A 634 -14.64 -20.89 28.71
CA ARG A 634 -14.30 -21.04 30.12
C ARG A 634 -12.84 -21.40 30.38
N GLY A 635 -11.92 -20.92 29.57
CA GLY A 635 -10.49 -21.20 29.65
C GLY A 635 -9.65 -20.04 29.14
N PRO A 636 -8.37 -19.92 29.58
CA PRO A 636 -7.52 -18.81 29.22
C PRO A 636 -7.13 -18.87 27.71
N LEU A 637 -7.09 -17.71 27.08
CA LEU A 637 -6.56 -17.57 25.72
C LEU A 637 -5.04 -17.41 25.77
N THR A 638 -4.33 -18.54 25.89
CA THR A 638 -2.86 -18.57 25.90
C THR A 638 -2.29 -18.74 24.50
N GLN A 639 -0.98 -18.60 24.36
CA GLN A 639 -0.31 -18.89 23.08
C GLN A 639 -0.49 -20.37 22.64
N VAL A 640 -0.54 -21.29 23.58
CA VAL A 640 -0.83 -22.71 23.31
C VAL A 640 -2.25 -22.86 22.75
N THR A 641 -3.21 -22.16 23.35
CA THR A 641 -4.59 -22.15 22.89
C THR A 641 -4.71 -21.57 21.47
N LEU A 642 -4.02 -20.45 21.21
CA LEU A 642 -3.97 -19.84 19.87
C LEU A 642 -3.38 -20.79 18.83
N LYS A 643 -2.28 -21.49 19.15
CA LYS A 643 -1.70 -22.51 18.28
C LYS A 643 -2.65 -23.68 18.03
N ASN A 644 -3.42 -24.10 19.02
CA ASN A 644 -4.42 -25.16 18.85
C ASN A 644 -5.58 -24.70 17.94
N LEU A 645 -6.06 -23.48 18.11
CA LEU A 645 -7.07 -22.88 17.21
C LEU A 645 -6.52 -22.74 15.79
N GLN A 646 -5.27 -22.31 15.60
CA GLN A 646 -4.60 -22.25 14.32
C GLN A 646 -4.51 -23.63 13.66
N ARG A 647 -4.08 -24.66 14.41
CA ARG A 647 -4.03 -26.04 13.89
C ARG A 647 -5.41 -26.56 13.50
N ALA A 648 -6.42 -26.30 14.33
CA ALA A 648 -7.79 -26.68 14.03
C ALA A 648 -8.31 -25.99 12.77
N THR A 649 -7.95 -24.72 12.57
CA THR A 649 -8.29 -23.96 11.39
C THR A 649 -7.62 -24.51 10.12
N ALA A 650 -6.33 -24.88 10.20
CA ALA A 650 -5.60 -25.47 9.09
C ALA A 650 -6.14 -26.88 8.70
N LEU A 651 -6.66 -27.60 9.68
CA LEU A 651 -7.22 -28.94 9.48
C LEU A 651 -8.67 -28.95 8.98
N LEU A 652 -9.31 -27.79 8.79
CA LEU A 652 -10.67 -27.76 8.24
C LEU A 652 -10.72 -28.45 6.88
N PRO A 653 -11.66 -29.40 6.67
CA PRO A 653 -11.67 -30.20 5.45
C PRO A 653 -11.89 -29.33 4.21
N ARG A 654 -11.04 -29.49 3.22
CA ARG A 654 -11.25 -28.92 1.89
C ARG A 654 -12.38 -29.71 1.20
N ARG A 655 -13.31 -28.99 0.56
CA ARG A 655 -14.27 -29.68 -0.31
C ARG A 655 -13.53 -30.29 -1.49
N ALA A 656 -13.60 -31.61 -1.62
CA ALA A 656 -13.15 -32.32 -2.83
C ALA A 656 -13.95 -31.80 -4.03
N GLY A 657 -13.27 -31.44 -5.10
CA GLY A 657 -13.89 -31.07 -6.38
C GLY A 657 -13.92 -29.56 -6.74
N ILE A 658 -13.49 -28.67 -5.86
CA ILE A 658 -13.51 -27.22 -6.16
C ILE A 658 -12.19 -26.73 -6.79
N VAL A 659 -11.11 -27.49 -6.66
CA VAL A 659 -9.81 -27.18 -7.27
C VAL A 659 -9.62 -28.11 -8.45
N THR A 660 -9.75 -27.59 -9.64
CA THR A 660 -9.66 -28.31 -10.90
C THR A 660 -8.29 -28.94 -11.18
N ASP A 661 -7.26 -28.63 -10.39
CA ASP A 661 -5.88 -29.05 -10.63
C ASP A 661 -5.15 -29.54 -9.35
N VAL A 662 -5.89 -30.15 -8.41
CA VAL A 662 -5.32 -30.68 -7.16
C VAL A 662 -4.23 -31.70 -7.42
N GLN A 663 -4.37 -32.53 -8.46
CA GLN A 663 -3.39 -33.57 -8.76
C GLN A 663 -2.05 -32.96 -9.20
N GLN A 664 -2.07 -31.98 -10.10
CA GLN A 664 -0.83 -31.32 -10.54
C GLN A 664 -0.18 -30.50 -9.40
N THR A 665 -0.98 -29.80 -8.61
CA THR A 665 -0.48 -29.06 -7.44
C THR A 665 0.13 -30.01 -6.40
N LEU A 666 -0.48 -31.16 -6.13
CA LEU A 666 0.05 -32.18 -5.23
C LEU A 666 1.33 -32.83 -5.78
N ILE A 667 1.38 -33.11 -7.07
CA ILE A 667 2.59 -33.63 -7.74
C ILE A 667 3.73 -32.61 -7.59
N ALA A 668 3.49 -31.36 -7.90
CA ALA A 668 4.48 -30.30 -7.74
C ALA A 668 4.94 -30.13 -6.28
N PHE A 669 3.98 -30.12 -5.35
CA PHE A 669 4.24 -30.02 -3.92
C PHE A 669 5.08 -31.19 -3.40
N ASN A 670 4.72 -32.42 -3.75
CA ASN A 670 5.46 -33.61 -3.34
C ASN A 670 6.83 -33.68 -4.01
N ALA A 671 6.92 -33.34 -5.30
CA ALA A 671 8.19 -33.32 -6.02
C ALA A 671 9.20 -32.34 -5.42
N ARG A 672 8.75 -31.14 -5.03
CA ARG A 672 9.60 -30.15 -4.36
C ARG A 672 10.10 -30.61 -2.99
N ARG A 673 9.31 -31.41 -2.27
CA ARG A 673 9.65 -31.88 -0.91
C ARG A 673 10.38 -33.22 -0.86
N ASP A 674 10.54 -33.86 -1.98
CA ASP A 674 11.24 -35.14 -2.07
C ASP A 674 12.76 -34.88 -2.15
N SER A 675 13.42 -34.84 -0.97
CA SER A 675 14.86 -34.63 -0.88
C SER A 675 15.70 -35.80 -1.42
N SER A 676 15.06 -36.94 -1.72
CA SER A 676 15.77 -38.10 -2.32
C SER A 676 15.97 -37.98 -3.82
N LYS A 677 15.42 -36.93 -4.46
CA LYS A 677 15.51 -36.68 -5.90
C LYS A 677 16.17 -35.36 -6.22
N PRO A 678 16.93 -35.28 -7.34
CA PRO A 678 17.49 -34.03 -7.79
C PRO A 678 16.38 -33.00 -8.13
N ALA A 679 16.76 -31.74 -8.32
CA ALA A 679 15.86 -30.72 -8.80
C ALA A 679 15.28 -31.10 -10.18
N GLY A 680 13.98 -30.85 -10.36
CA GLY A 680 13.24 -31.22 -11.55
C GLY A 680 12.41 -30.04 -12.11
N GLU A 681 11.40 -30.37 -12.90
CA GLU A 681 10.56 -29.39 -13.60
C GLU A 681 9.84 -28.40 -12.66
N TYR A 682 9.69 -28.72 -11.38
CA TYR A 682 9.03 -27.88 -10.38
C TYR A 682 10.02 -27.08 -9.51
N ASP A 683 11.33 -27.18 -9.78
CA ASP A 683 12.38 -26.57 -8.99
C ASP A 683 13.12 -25.47 -9.78
N PHE A 684 12.39 -24.44 -10.23
CA PHE A 684 12.93 -23.39 -11.09
C PHE A 684 13.56 -23.94 -12.37
N ALA A 685 12.82 -24.73 -13.10
CA ALA A 685 13.20 -25.27 -14.38
C ALA A 685 12.39 -24.65 -15.53
N LEU A 686 12.98 -24.63 -16.71
CA LEU A 686 12.27 -24.35 -17.95
C LEU A 686 11.56 -25.62 -18.39
N ARG A 687 10.26 -25.56 -18.60
CA ARG A 687 9.50 -26.74 -19.06
C ARG A 687 9.88 -27.12 -20.50
N PRO A 688 10.24 -28.37 -20.74
CA PRO A 688 10.43 -28.89 -22.09
C PRO A 688 9.08 -29.30 -22.68
N ASN A 689 8.20 -28.36 -23.00
CA ASN A 689 6.88 -28.67 -23.60
C ASN A 689 6.74 -28.13 -25.02
N GLY A 690 7.76 -28.31 -25.85
CA GLY A 690 7.72 -27.92 -27.27
C GLY A 690 7.84 -26.43 -27.55
N SER A 691 7.71 -25.56 -26.57
CA SER A 691 7.97 -24.13 -26.63
C SER A 691 9.18 -23.72 -25.81
N TYR A 692 10.22 -24.53 -25.90
CA TYR A 692 11.50 -24.28 -25.26
C TYR A 692 12.05 -22.91 -25.70
N ARG A 693 12.13 -21.97 -24.79
CA ARG A 693 12.91 -20.75 -25.05
C ARG A 693 14.37 -21.10 -24.79
N PRO A 694 15.25 -20.89 -25.77
CA PRO A 694 16.67 -21.10 -25.54
C PRO A 694 17.11 -20.26 -24.35
N VAL A 695 18.01 -20.81 -23.53
CA VAL A 695 18.61 -20.07 -22.43
C VAL A 695 19.33 -18.86 -23.04
N PRO A 696 19.02 -17.64 -22.64
CA PRO A 696 19.71 -16.48 -23.17
C PRO A 696 21.18 -16.53 -22.74
N THR A 697 22.06 -16.01 -23.59
CA THR A 697 23.46 -15.79 -23.23
C THR A 697 23.51 -14.97 -21.94
N LEU A 698 24.14 -15.52 -20.90
CA LEU A 698 24.22 -14.88 -19.58
C LEU A 698 25.49 -14.02 -19.47
N SER A 699 25.39 -12.91 -18.75
CA SER A 699 26.61 -12.19 -18.38
C SER A 699 27.40 -13.01 -17.36
N VAL A 700 28.71 -12.86 -17.36
CA VAL A 700 29.58 -13.53 -16.36
C VAL A 700 29.15 -13.19 -14.93
N THR A 701 28.68 -11.98 -14.69
CA THR A 701 28.10 -11.56 -13.39
C THR A 701 26.79 -12.30 -13.06
N ASP A 702 25.93 -12.59 -14.07
CA ASP A 702 24.73 -13.39 -13.83
C ASP A 702 25.10 -14.85 -13.51
N LEU A 703 26.15 -15.40 -14.12
CA LEU A 703 26.68 -16.73 -13.80
C LEU A 703 27.22 -16.80 -12.36
N GLU A 704 27.92 -15.77 -11.88
CA GLU A 704 28.35 -15.67 -10.47
C GLU A 704 27.14 -15.66 -9.52
N ARG A 705 26.14 -14.84 -9.83
CA ARG A 705 24.90 -14.77 -9.04
C ARG A 705 24.08 -16.06 -9.09
N MET A 706 24.15 -16.78 -10.19
CA MET A 706 23.47 -18.07 -10.34
C MET A 706 24.00 -19.10 -9.34
N LEU A 707 25.27 -19.07 -9.01
CA LEU A 707 25.84 -19.94 -7.97
C LEU A 707 25.39 -19.59 -6.56
N SER A 708 25.20 -18.31 -6.27
CA SER A 708 24.75 -17.87 -4.96
C SER A 708 23.22 -17.90 -4.81
N SER A 709 22.47 -17.64 -5.89
CA SER A 709 21.01 -17.52 -5.87
C SER A 709 20.40 -17.84 -7.24
N PRO A 710 20.36 -19.12 -7.63
CA PRO A 710 19.90 -19.53 -8.96
C PRO A 710 18.46 -19.09 -9.26
N ALA A 711 17.57 -19.15 -8.29
CA ALA A 711 16.19 -18.74 -8.44
C ALA A 711 16.04 -17.24 -8.82
N ILE A 712 16.91 -16.37 -8.32
CA ILE A 712 16.92 -14.94 -8.67
C ILE A 712 17.24 -14.73 -10.14
N ILE A 713 18.24 -15.44 -10.65
CA ILE A 713 18.62 -15.35 -12.07
C ILE A 713 17.51 -15.92 -12.95
N TRP A 714 16.88 -17.02 -12.53
CA TRP A 714 15.73 -17.57 -13.21
C TRP A 714 14.59 -16.56 -13.28
N MET A 715 14.20 -15.94 -12.15
CA MET A 715 13.14 -14.91 -12.12
C MET A 715 13.50 -13.71 -12.99
N LYS A 716 14.73 -13.20 -12.89
CA LYS A 716 15.19 -12.04 -13.65
C LYS A 716 15.19 -12.30 -15.16
N ARG A 717 15.73 -13.43 -15.60
CA ARG A 717 15.97 -13.70 -17.01
C ARG A 717 14.78 -14.31 -17.74
N TYR A 718 13.94 -15.05 -17.03
CA TYR A 718 12.80 -15.74 -17.65
C TYR A 718 11.46 -15.11 -17.33
N LEU A 719 11.28 -14.57 -16.15
CA LEU A 719 10.05 -13.87 -15.78
C LEU A 719 10.13 -12.36 -15.97
N GLY A 720 11.32 -11.81 -16.21
CA GLY A 720 11.51 -10.35 -16.31
C GLY A 720 11.30 -9.63 -14.97
N VAL A 721 11.34 -10.35 -13.85
CA VAL A 721 11.19 -9.78 -12.51
C VAL A 721 12.54 -9.33 -12.00
N GLU A 722 12.71 -8.04 -11.80
CA GLU A 722 13.91 -7.47 -11.17
C GLU A 722 13.60 -7.08 -9.72
N ALA A 723 14.53 -7.44 -8.81
CA ALA A 723 14.46 -6.90 -7.46
C ALA A 723 14.66 -5.39 -7.50
N PRO A 724 13.93 -4.63 -6.67
CA PRO A 724 14.26 -3.22 -6.48
C PRO A 724 15.71 -3.11 -6.02
N GLU A 725 16.49 -2.23 -6.66
CA GLU A 725 17.87 -1.97 -6.22
C GLU A 725 17.85 -1.61 -4.74
N ASP A 726 18.64 -2.33 -3.94
CA ASP A 726 18.77 -2.07 -2.51
C ASP A 726 19.31 -0.65 -2.31
N ALA A 727 18.47 0.23 -1.78
CA ALA A 727 18.78 1.63 -1.56
C ALA A 727 19.79 1.86 -0.43
N ALA A 728 20.23 0.80 0.28
CA ALA A 728 21.04 0.93 1.49
C ALA A 728 22.43 1.52 1.26
N ASN A 729 23.07 1.28 0.11
CA ASN A 729 24.32 1.96 -0.23
C ASN A 729 24.58 2.08 -1.74
N PRO A 730 23.88 2.93 -2.48
CA PRO A 730 24.09 3.11 -3.92
C PRO A 730 25.50 3.65 -4.25
N TRP A 731 26.20 4.22 -3.27
CA TRP A 731 27.50 4.89 -3.49
C TRP A 731 28.65 3.94 -3.73
N ALA A 732 28.72 2.79 -3.05
CA ALA A 732 29.82 1.85 -3.22
C ALA A 732 29.87 1.34 -4.67
N ALA A 733 28.71 0.94 -5.21
CA ALA A 733 28.60 0.49 -6.60
C ALA A 733 28.88 1.62 -7.61
N LYS A 734 28.41 2.85 -7.34
CA LYS A 734 28.63 4.00 -8.21
C LYS A 734 30.11 4.46 -8.21
N THR A 735 30.73 4.49 -7.05
CA THR A 735 32.18 4.75 -6.90
C THR A 735 33.00 3.73 -7.68
N GLY A 736 32.64 2.44 -7.57
CA GLY A 736 33.26 1.38 -8.34
C GLY A 736 33.21 1.64 -9.85
N LYS A 737 32.04 1.97 -10.39
CA LYS A 737 31.85 2.30 -11.81
C LYS A 737 32.72 3.47 -12.29
N TRP A 738 32.89 4.52 -11.49
CA TRP A 738 33.80 5.62 -11.85
C TRP A 738 35.25 5.17 -11.87
N VAL A 739 35.67 4.40 -10.88
CA VAL A 739 37.05 3.88 -10.80
C VAL A 739 37.35 3.03 -12.02
N HIS A 740 36.49 2.05 -12.34
CA HIS A 740 36.66 1.19 -13.52
C HIS A 740 36.78 2.01 -14.81
N ARG A 741 35.90 2.98 -14.99
CA ARG A 741 35.87 3.83 -16.17
C ARG A 741 37.16 4.69 -16.32
N TRP A 742 37.64 5.28 -15.22
CA TRP A 742 38.87 6.08 -15.27
C TRP A 742 40.10 5.21 -15.49
N LEU A 743 40.08 3.99 -14.96
CA LEU A 743 41.13 3.01 -15.23
C LEU A 743 41.08 2.46 -16.66
N ALA A 744 39.87 2.34 -17.25
CA ALA A 744 39.71 1.98 -18.66
C ALA A 744 40.42 2.97 -19.61
N ASN A 745 40.43 4.26 -19.25
CA ASN A 745 40.99 5.34 -20.06
C ASN A 745 42.52 5.58 -19.86
N ILE A 746 43.22 4.69 -19.16
CA ILE A 746 44.65 4.86 -18.94
C ILE A 746 45.50 4.59 -20.16
N ILE A 747 44.95 3.96 -21.22
CA ILE A 747 45.66 3.68 -22.49
C ILE A 747 45.10 4.54 -23.62
N GLU A 748 45.87 4.64 -24.70
CA GLU A 748 45.40 5.20 -25.99
C GLU A 748 44.95 4.04 -26.87
N THR A 749 43.70 4.01 -27.26
CA THR A 749 43.20 3.04 -28.26
C THR A 749 43.87 3.24 -29.60
N ARG A 750 44.35 2.15 -30.18
CA ARG A 750 44.94 2.14 -31.53
C ARG A 750 43.97 1.44 -32.48
N ASP A 751 43.63 2.08 -33.57
CA ASP A 751 42.78 1.48 -34.60
C ASP A 751 43.33 0.16 -35.11
N GLY A 752 42.53 -0.92 -35.00
CA GLY A 752 42.89 -2.25 -35.50
C GLY A 752 43.87 -3.05 -34.65
N LYS A 753 44.26 -2.60 -33.45
CA LYS A 753 45.12 -3.34 -32.53
C LYS A 753 44.41 -3.66 -31.23
N ILE A 754 44.63 -4.88 -30.70
CA ILE A 754 44.10 -5.34 -29.40
C ILE A 754 44.83 -4.64 -28.26
N PHE A 755 46.16 -4.54 -28.34
CA PHE A 755 47.01 -4.04 -27.28
C PHE A 755 47.58 -2.67 -27.57
N SER A 756 47.73 -1.87 -26.55
CA SER A 756 48.48 -0.61 -26.53
C SER A 756 49.71 -0.74 -25.67
N ALA A 757 50.73 0.09 -25.92
CA ALA A 757 51.94 0.09 -25.11
C ALA A 757 51.60 0.47 -23.66
N PHE A 758 52.24 -0.23 -22.69
CA PHE A 758 52.05 -0.01 -21.29
C PHE A 758 52.48 1.43 -20.90
N PRO A 759 51.60 2.32 -20.38
CA PRO A 759 51.98 3.69 -20.07
C PRO A 759 52.87 3.78 -18.82
N THR A 760 53.67 4.84 -18.73
CA THR A 760 54.43 5.12 -17.51
C THR A 760 53.50 5.46 -16.33
N LEU A 761 53.97 5.23 -15.11
CA LEU A 761 53.24 5.55 -13.89
C LEU A 761 52.72 7.01 -13.87
N THR A 762 53.56 7.95 -14.32
CA THR A 762 53.17 9.37 -14.42
C THR A 762 52.02 9.59 -15.39
N LYS A 763 52.08 8.95 -16.58
CA LYS A 763 51.02 9.03 -17.56
C LYS A 763 49.72 8.39 -17.06
N ILE A 764 49.78 7.28 -16.33
CA ILE A 764 48.58 6.65 -15.69
C ILE A 764 47.92 7.66 -14.73
N ASP A 765 48.72 8.25 -13.83
CA ASP A 765 48.18 9.23 -12.85
C ASP A 765 47.65 10.48 -13.53
N GLU A 766 48.31 11.03 -14.55
CA GLU A 766 47.85 12.16 -15.33
C GLU A 766 46.51 11.90 -16.02
N ARG A 767 46.33 10.73 -16.65
CA ARG A 767 45.12 10.37 -17.35
C ARG A 767 43.96 10.16 -16.40
N ILE A 768 44.20 9.48 -15.26
CA ILE A 768 43.17 9.33 -14.23
C ILE A 768 42.73 10.69 -13.70
N ARG A 769 43.66 11.59 -13.39
CA ARG A 769 43.32 12.94 -12.92
C ARG A 769 42.59 13.72 -13.99
N PHE A 770 43.02 13.70 -15.21
CA PHE A 770 42.35 14.40 -16.31
C PHE A 770 40.91 13.90 -16.49
N ALA A 771 40.70 12.59 -16.58
CA ALA A 771 39.37 12.01 -16.71
C ALA A 771 38.44 12.36 -15.52
N ALA A 772 38.96 12.34 -14.29
CA ALA A 772 38.22 12.67 -13.10
C ALA A 772 37.88 14.16 -13.04
N ASP A 773 38.84 15.06 -13.36
CA ASP A 773 38.64 16.52 -13.31
C ASP A 773 37.73 17.00 -14.44
N GLU A 774 37.84 16.43 -15.64
CA GLU A 774 36.95 16.71 -16.76
C GLU A 774 35.52 16.35 -16.43
N ARG A 775 35.29 15.19 -15.81
CA ARG A 775 33.97 14.77 -15.37
C ARG A 775 33.37 15.74 -14.35
N CYS A 776 34.15 16.17 -13.36
CA CYS A 776 33.69 17.13 -12.36
C CYS A 776 33.36 18.50 -13.00
N ALA A 777 34.18 18.97 -13.93
CA ALA A 777 33.96 20.22 -14.64
C ALA A 777 32.70 20.14 -15.53
N ALA A 778 32.50 19.02 -16.24
CA ALA A 778 31.33 18.79 -17.06
C ALA A 778 30.05 18.79 -16.21
N LEU A 779 30.03 18.10 -15.07
CA LEU A 779 28.86 18.09 -14.19
C LEU A 779 28.58 19.48 -13.60
N ARG A 780 29.61 20.22 -13.19
CA ARG A 780 29.45 21.61 -12.70
C ARG A 780 28.82 22.52 -13.76
N ARG A 781 29.24 22.40 -15.01
CA ARG A 781 28.64 23.15 -16.14
C ARG A 781 27.17 22.78 -16.33
N LEU A 782 26.85 21.46 -16.34
CA LEU A 782 25.47 21.00 -16.49
C LEU A 782 24.59 21.46 -15.35
N CYS A 783 25.03 21.36 -14.10
CA CYS A 783 24.29 21.87 -12.93
C CYS A 783 24.05 23.38 -13.05
N GLY A 784 25.06 24.13 -13.49
CA GLY A 784 24.94 25.59 -13.69
C GLY A 784 23.88 25.95 -14.75
N LEU A 785 23.77 25.18 -15.85
CA LEU A 785 22.75 25.40 -16.90
C LEU A 785 21.33 25.26 -16.36
N VAL A 786 21.09 24.36 -15.41
CA VAL A 786 19.77 24.12 -14.81
C VAL A 786 19.58 24.84 -13.47
N GLY A 787 20.49 25.75 -13.10
CA GLY A 787 20.41 26.50 -11.85
C GLY A 787 20.58 25.68 -10.57
N LYS A 788 21.25 24.52 -10.68
CA LYS A 788 21.51 23.60 -9.56
C LYS A 788 22.97 23.65 -9.13
N VAL A 789 23.23 23.25 -7.90
CA VAL A 789 24.57 23.07 -7.34
C VAL A 789 24.89 21.60 -7.26
N VAL A 790 26.15 21.21 -7.55
CA VAL A 790 26.62 19.85 -7.37
C VAL A 790 26.45 19.47 -5.88
N PRO A 791 25.73 18.38 -5.55
CA PRO A 791 25.52 18.00 -4.16
C PRO A 791 26.84 17.64 -3.45
N ASP A 792 26.96 17.97 -2.17
CA ASP A 792 28.16 17.70 -1.35
C ASP A 792 28.50 16.21 -1.31
N TRP A 793 27.47 15.37 -1.23
CA TRP A 793 27.64 13.92 -1.24
C TRP A 793 28.24 13.41 -2.55
N TRP A 794 27.93 14.01 -3.71
CA TRP A 794 28.52 13.66 -4.99
C TRP A 794 30.00 14.05 -5.01
N SER A 795 30.33 15.26 -4.54
CA SER A 795 31.71 15.72 -4.43
C SER A 795 32.54 14.81 -3.52
N SER A 796 31.97 14.37 -2.42
CA SER A 796 32.62 13.41 -1.51
C SER A 796 32.86 12.06 -2.16
N GLY A 797 31.85 11.51 -2.87
CA GLY A 797 31.96 10.28 -3.64
C GLY A 797 32.98 10.36 -4.75
N TRP A 798 33.04 11.49 -5.49
CA TRP A 798 34.02 11.75 -6.53
C TRP A 798 35.45 11.82 -5.99
N LEU A 799 35.67 12.50 -4.86
CA LEU A 799 36.99 12.56 -4.21
C LEU A 799 37.48 11.16 -3.80
N ASN A 800 36.60 10.36 -3.23
CA ASN A 800 36.89 8.99 -2.83
C ASN A 800 37.22 8.11 -4.06
N ALA A 801 36.40 8.17 -5.12
CA ALA A 801 36.66 7.46 -6.34
C ALA A 801 37.99 7.87 -7.00
N ARG A 802 38.31 9.16 -7.04
CA ARG A 802 39.56 9.69 -7.56
C ARG A 802 40.77 9.15 -6.78
N TYR A 803 40.67 9.14 -5.45
CA TYR A 803 41.71 8.56 -4.60
C TYR A 803 41.93 7.06 -4.91
N LEU A 804 40.84 6.28 -4.97
CA LEU A 804 40.85 4.85 -5.25
C LEU A 804 41.46 4.55 -6.64
N ALA A 805 40.98 5.26 -7.67
CA ALA A 805 41.47 5.06 -9.03
C ALA A 805 42.99 5.33 -9.15
N ARG A 806 43.48 6.43 -8.54
CA ARG A 806 44.90 6.76 -8.53
C ARG A 806 45.72 5.72 -7.77
N HIS A 807 45.19 5.22 -6.65
CA HIS A 807 45.90 4.21 -5.85
C HIS A 807 45.97 2.87 -6.59
N LEU A 808 44.87 2.42 -7.22
CA LEU A 808 44.85 1.22 -8.05
C LEU A 808 45.73 1.41 -9.32
N GLY A 809 45.64 2.56 -9.97
CA GLY A 809 46.50 2.89 -11.12
C GLY A 809 47.99 2.88 -10.78
N ALA A 810 48.38 3.35 -9.59
CA ALA A 810 49.77 3.25 -9.12
C ALA A 810 50.22 1.79 -8.89
N LYS A 811 49.30 0.95 -8.36
CA LYS A 811 49.58 -0.50 -8.24
C LYS A 811 49.77 -1.15 -9.60
N ILE A 812 48.86 -0.90 -10.57
CA ILE A 812 48.96 -1.42 -11.94
C ILE A 812 50.33 -0.99 -12.54
N GLY A 813 50.70 0.28 -12.41
CA GLY A 813 51.98 0.80 -12.90
C GLY A 813 53.21 0.13 -12.31
N GLY A 814 53.07 -0.66 -11.24
CA GLY A 814 54.10 -1.52 -10.65
C GLY A 814 54.27 -2.90 -11.32
N ALA A 815 53.42 -3.27 -12.28
CA ALA A 815 53.46 -4.53 -12.99
C ALA A 815 54.73 -4.61 -13.88
N ARG A 816 55.79 -5.26 -13.41
CA ARG A 816 57.06 -5.39 -14.14
C ARG A 816 57.06 -6.56 -15.11
N GLY A 817 57.71 -6.38 -16.28
CA GLY A 817 57.81 -7.42 -17.31
C GLY A 817 56.63 -7.51 -18.27
N TRP A 818 55.62 -6.66 -18.08
CA TRP A 818 54.42 -6.54 -18.93
C TRP A 818 54.50 -5.22 -19.71
N ASN A 819 54.60 -5.29 -21.02
CA ASN A 819 54.88 -4.13 -21.87
C ASN A 819 53.65 -3.63 -22.66
N TRP A 820 52.61 -4.45 -22.72
CA TRP A 820 51.40 -4.21 -23.50
C TRP A 820 50.16 -4.42 -22.64
N MET A 821 49.09 -3.62 -22.93
CA MET A 821 47.85 -3.74 -22.18
C MET A 821 46.64 -3.46 -23.07
N ALA A 822 45.51 -4.06 -22.68
CA ALA A 822 44.19 -3.78 -23.17
C ALA A 822 43.25 -3.58 -22.00
N THR A 823 42.30 -2.69 -22.12
CA THR A 823 41.25 -2.42 -21.09
C THR A 823 39.87 -2.68 -21.67
N GLU A 824 38.91 -3.08 -20.83
CA GLU A 824 37.53 -3.32 -21.22
C GLU A 824 37.37 -4.26 -22.42
N LEU A 825 38.09 -5.35 -22.39
CA LEU A 825 38.15 -6.31 -23.50
C LEU A 825 36.88 -7.18 -23.47
N ALA A 826 36.12 -7.13 -24.58
CA ALA A 826 34.90 -7.94 -24.71
C ALA A 826 35.20 -9.42 -24.96
N VAL A 827 34.45 -10.31 -24.31
CA VAL A 827 34.59 -11.78 -24.40
C VAL A 827 33.22 -12.41 -24.62
N GLY A 828 33.15 -13.49 -25.40
CA GLY A 828 31.96 -14.31 -25.58
C GLY A 828 30.90 -13.74 -26.55
N HIS A 829 31.24 -12.72 -27.34
CA HIS A 829 30.29 -12.14 -28.32
C HIS A 829 30.16 -12.95 -29.63
N GLU A 830 31.02 -13.94 -29.85
CA GLU A 830 31.10 -14.75 -31.10
C GLU A 830 30.51 -16.17 -30.93
N GLY A 831 29.92 -16.49 -29.77
CA GLY A 831 29.29 -17.79 -29.50
C GLY A 831 29.63 -18.38 -28.13
N ALA A 832 29.37 -19.68 -27.96
CA ALA A 832 29.67 -20.41 -26.75
C ALA A 832 31.18 -20.53 -26.52
N VAL A 833 31.61 -20.35 -25.30
CA VAL A 833 33.01 -20.54 -24.88
C VAL A 833 33.19 -21.99 -24.49
N LYS A 834 34.15 -22.68 -25.13
CA LYS A 834 34.53 -24.04 -24.79
C LYS A 834 35.37 -24.03 -23.52
N ILE A 835 34.86 -24.64 -22.46
CA ILE A 835 35.54 -24.71 -21.16
C ILE A 835 36.43 -25.93 -21.05
N ALA A 836 35.91 -27.08 -21.52
CA ALA A 836 36.62 -28.37 -21.58
C ALA A 836 35.98 -29.20 -22.70
N ASP A 837 36.52 -30.42 -22.94
CA ASP A 837 35.97 -31.32 -23.94
C ASP A 837 34.52 -31.70 -23.59
N GLY A 838 33.57 -31.25 -24.44
CA GLY A 838 32.15 -31.46 -24.25
C GLY A 838 31.47 -30.48 -23.30
N VAL A 839 32.17 -29.49 -22.77
CA VAL A 839 31.62 -28.45 -21.85
C VAL A 839 31.69 -27.08 -22.52
N GLU A 840 30.57 -26.53 -22.88
CA GLU A 840 30.43 -25.21 -23.52
C GLU A 840 29.48 -24.34 -22.72
N LEU A 841 29.83 -23.07 -22.55
CA LEU A 841 29.02 -22.06 -21.87
C LEU A 841 28.72 -20.89 -22.81
N GLU A 842 27.43 -20.52 -22.92
CA GLU A 842 27.02 -19.29 -23.59
C GLU A 842 27.12 -18.12 -22.59
N LEU A 843 28.18 -17.35 -22.72
CA LEU A 843 28.43 -16.20 -21.83
C LEU A 843 28.87 -14.98 -22.62
N HIS A 844 28.70 -13.82 -22.03
CA HIS A 844 29.31 -12.58 -22.47
C HIS A 844 29.84 -11.79 -21.28
N GLY A 845 30.93 -11.11 -21.49
CA GLY A 845 31.57 -10.33 -20.43
C GLY A 845 32.56 -9.31 -20.97
N GLN A 846 33.14 -8.57 -20.04
CA GLN A 846 34.13 -7.54 -20.33
C GLN A 846 35.26 -7.65 -19.29
N ILE A 847 36.46 -7.85 -19.74
CA ILE A 847 37.63 -7.97 -18.86
C ILE A 847 38.17 -6.57 -18.59
N ASP A 848 38.30 -6.19 -17.34
CA ASP A 848 38.80 -4.88 -16.93
C ASP A 848 40.17 -4.53 -17.50
N LEU A 849 41.11 -5.45 -17.37
CA LEU A 849 42.48 -5.26 -17.81
C LEU A 849 43.11 -6.58 -18.23
N VAL A 850 43.74 -6.57 -19.40
CA VAL A 850 44.58 -7.66 -19.89
C VAL A 850 46.00 -7.13 -20.15
N LEU A 851 46.97 -7.76 -19.59
CA LEU A 851 48.39 -7.45 -19.79
C LEU A 851 49.05 -8.52 -20.66
N ALA A 852 49.96 -8.12 -21.57
CA ALA A 852 50.71 -9.00 -22.44
C ALA A 852 52.19 -8.60 -22.45
N GLN A 853 53.04 -9.58 -22.72
CA GLN A 853 54.49 -9.35 -22.79
C GLN A 853 54.86 -8.79 -24.17
N ASN A 854 54.18 -9.21 -25.23
CA ASN A 854 54.52 -8.88 -26.63
C ASN A 854 53.34 -8.18 -27.35
N ASP A 855 53.66 -7.31 -28.32
CA ASP A 855 52.68 -6.73 -29.26
C ASP A 855 52.32 -7.73 -30.35
N ALA A 856 51.10 -8.26 -30.31
CA ALA A 856 50.66 -9.20 -31.33
C ALA A 856 49.23 -8.89 -31.78
N PRO A 857 48.84 -9.25 -33.01
CA PRO A 857 47.53 -9.02 -33.55
C PRO A 857 46.42 -9.95 -32.99
N SER A 858 46.82 -11.01 -32.28
CA SER A 858 45.92 -12.02 -31.70
C SER A 858 46.49 -12.53 -30.38
N PHE A 859 45.66 -13.28 -29.63
CA PHE A 859 46.07 -13.93 -28.38
C PHE A 859 46.89 -15.22 -28.59
N ALA A 860 46.90 -15.75 -29.80
CA ALA A 860 47.51 -17.03 -30.11
C ALA A 860 49.00 -17.08 -29.72
N GLY A 861 49.35 -18.06 -28.88
CA GLY A 861 50.71 -18.29 -28.44
C GLY A 861 51.27 -17.28 -27.42
N GLN A 862 50.43 -16.38 -26.89
CA GLN A 862 50.87 -15.37 -25.92
C GLN A 862 50.71 -15.81 -24.47
N THR A 863 51.63 -15.32 -23.62
CA THR A 863 51.41 -15.26 -22.18
C THR A 863 50.71 -13.98 -21.83
N ILE A 864 49.53 -14.10 -21.22
CA ILE A 864 48.68 -12.97 -20.83
C ILE A 864 48.37 -13.01 -19.33
N TRP A 865 48.03 -11.84 -18.78
CA TRP A 865 47.63 -11.69 -17.40
C TRP A 865 46.36 -10.86 -17.33
N ILE A 866 45.29 -11.47 -16.81
CA ILE A 866 43.97 -10.87 -16.58
C ILE A 866 43.93 -10.28 -15.18
N VAL A 867 43.48 -9.04 -15.07
CA VAL A 867 43.37 -8.32 -13.80
C VAL A 867 41.97 -7.81 -13.66
N ASP A 868 41.34 -8.09 -12.51
CA ASP A 868 40.05 -7.55 -12.09
C ASP A 868 40.26 -6.53 -10.95
N TYR A 869 39.66 -5.34 -11.08
CA TYR A 869 39.79 -4.29 -10.08
C TYR A 869 38.70 -4.41 -9.04
N LYS A 870 39.05 -4.38 -7.77
CA LYS A 870 38.10 -4.34 -6.69
C LYS A 870 38.34 -3.09 -5.84
N THR A 871 37.31 -2.26 -5.70
CA THR A 871 37.34 -1.04 -4.86
C THR A 871 37.17 -1.35 -3.38
N GLY A 872 36.82 -2.58 -3.03
CA GLY A 872 36.69 -3.09 -1.67
C GLY A 872 38.03 -3.62 -1.11
N SER A 873 37.95 -4.34 0.01
CA SER A 873 39.08 -4.91 0.75
C SER A 873 39.36 -6.39 0.37
N ASN A 874 39.10 -6.76 -0.88
CA ASN A 874 39.31 -8.12 -1.36
C ASN A 874 40.80 -8.52 -1.21
N ARG A 875 41.02 -9.73 -0.72
CA ARG A 875 42.37 -10.29 -0.49
C ARG A 875 42.90 -10.94 -1.77
N GLU A 876 44.20 -11.28 -1.76
CA GLU A 876 44.87 -12.04 -2.82
C GLU A 876 44.18 -13.41 -2.98
N LEU A 877 44.08 -13.89 -4.22
CA LEU A 877 43.59 -15.22 -4.54
C LEU A 877 44.60 -16.26 -4.09
N LYS A 878 44.12 -17.37 -3.56
CA LYS A 878 44.97 -18.50 -3.14
C LYS A 878 44.47 -19.80 -3.75
N THR A 879 45.37 -20.69 -4.12
CA THR A 879 45.03 -22.00 -4.67
C THR A 879 44.30 -22.87 -3.63
N SER A 880 44.64 -22.71 -2.33
CA SER A 880 43.98 -23.46 -1.24
C SER A 880 42.48 -23.20 -1.11
N ASP A 881 42.05 -22.00 -1.47
CA ASP A 881 40.66 -21.55 -1.26
C ASP A 881 39.90 -21.48 -2.60
N LEU A 882 40.49 -21.99 -3.67
CA LEU A 882 40.01 -21.79 -5.03
C LEU A 882 38.66 -22.47 -5.27
N HIS A 883 38.51 -23.73 -4.84
CA HIS A 883 37.25 -24.46 -4.99
C HIS A 883 36.12 -23.72 -4.32
N ASP A 884 36.27 -23.39 -3.05
CA ASP A 884 35.27 -22.69 -2.27
C ASP A 884 34.89 -21.32 -2.86
N ASN A 885 35.91 -20.58 -3.32
CA ASN A 885 35.71 -19.29 -3.95
C ASN A 885 34.98 -19.40 -5.30
N LEU A 886 35.22 -20.45 -6.08
CA LEU A 886 34.45 -20.74 -7.29
C LEU A 886 33.01 -21.08 -6.98
N VAL A 887 32.77 -21.99 -6.03
CA VAL A 887 31.42 -22.39 -5.60
C VAL A 887 30.62 -21.23 -4.98
N LYS A 888 31.30 -20.33 -4.24
CA LYS A 888 30.72 -19.08 -3.71
C LYS A 888 30.50 -17.99 -4.78
N GLY A 889 31.03 -18.20 -6.00
CA GLY A 889 30.96 -17.24 -7.11
C GLY A 889 31.99 -16.10 -7.04
N THR A 890 32.82 -16.02 -6.00
CA THR A 890 33.73 -14.88 -5.78
C THR A 890 34.88 -14.77 -6.74
N THR A 891 35.30 -15.89 -7.37
CA THR A 891 36.39 -15.97 -8.37
C THR A 891 35.93 -16.53 -9.70
N LEU A 892 34.65 -16.86 -9.84
CA LEU A 892 34.14 -17.50 -11.06
C LEU A 892 34.38 -16.64 -12.31
N GLN A 893 34.20 -15.31 -12.19
CA GLN A 893 34.41 -14.34 -13.26
C GLN A 893 35.81 -14.47 -13.86
N LEU A 894 36.84 -14.48 -13.03
CA LEU A 894 38.24 -14.60 -13.46
C LEU A 894 38.53 -15.97 -14.07
N GLY A 895 37.94 -17.03 -13.50
CA GLY A 895 38.08 -18.39 -14.04
C GLY A 895 37.48 -18.49 -15.45
N LEU A 896 36.28 -17.99 -15.66
CA LEU A 896 35.62 -17.98 -16.97
C LEU A 896 36.41 -17.16 -18.00
N TYR A 897 36.91 -16.00 -17.62
CA TYR A 897 37.74 -15.18 -18.51
C TYR A 897 39.08 -15.88 -18.86
N ALA A 898 39.69 -16.54 -17.91
CA ALA A 898 40.93 -17.29 -18.18
C ALA A 898 40.69 -18.43 -19.19
N LEU A 899 39.62 -19.17 -19.03
CA LEU A 899 39.23 -20.25 -19.93
C LEU A 899 38.90 -19.72 -21.33
N ALA A 900 38.16 -18.61 -21.43
CA ALA A 900 37.86 -17.96 -22.69
C ALA A 900 39.10 -17.45 -23.42
N MET A 901 40.08 -16.89 -22.72
CA MET A 901 41.31 -16.44 -23.33
C MET A 901 42.20 -17.62 -23.79
N ARG A 902 42.19 -18.74 -23.07
CA ARG A 902 42.85 -19.98 -23.53
C ARG A 902 42.22 -20.49 -24.83
N GLU A 903 40.90 -20.46 -24.95
CA GLU A 903 40.20 -20.85 -26.18
C GLU A 903 40.60 -19.97 -27.39
N LEU A 904 40.77 -18.65 -27.14
CA LEU A 904 41.25 -17.71 -28.13
C LEU A 904 42.75 -17.94 -28.49
N GLY A 905 43.37 -18.98 -27.95
CA GLY A 905 44.69 -19.46 -28.31
C GLY A 905 45.85 -18.92 -27.46
N ALA A 906 45.55 -18.26 -26.33
CA ALA A 906 46.61 -17.87 -25.40
C ALA A 906 47.38 -19.10 -24.86
N ALA A 907 48.72 -19.07 -24.88
CA ALA A 907 49.57 -20.18 -24.44
C ALA A 907 49.56 -20.33 -22.91
N GLU A 908 49.56 -19.22 -22.21
CA GLU A 908 49.52 -19.15 -20.76
C GLU A 908 48.59 -17.99 -20.34
N VAL A 909 47.69 -18.27 -19.42
CA VAL A 909 46.76 -17.25 -18.87
C VAL A 909 46.92 -17.23 -17.36
N ASN A 910 47.30 -16.07 -16.86
CA ASN A 910 47.41 -15.77 -15.44
C ASN A 910 46.26 -14.83 -15.01
N VAL A 911 45.79 -14.92 -13.78
CA VAL A 911 44.73 -14.07 -13.24
C VAL A 911 45.09 -13.49 -11.88
N SER A 912 44.58 -12.33 -11.57
CA SER A 912 44.70 -11.75 -10.23
C SER A 912 43.56 -10.72 -9.94
N ILE A 913 43.35 -10.50 -8.66
CA ILE A 913 42.59 -9.36 -8.16
C ILE A 913 43.55 -8.27 -7.70
N ILE A 914 43.31 -7.04 -8.11
CA ILE A 914 43.99 -5.86 -7.56
C ILE A 914 42.97 -5.05 -6.74
N SER A 915 43.25 -4.93 -5.44
CA SER A 915 42.44 -4.14 -4.49
C SER A 915 43.35 -3.31 -3.58
N LEU A 916 42.73 -2.53 -2.69
CA LEU A 916 43.49 -1.80 -1.66
C LEU A 916 44.24 -2.74 -0.72
N ALA A 917 43.68 -3.89 -0.40
CA ALA A 917 44.26 -4.86 0.53
C ALA A 917 45.44 -5.69 -0.07
N VAL A 918 45.48 -5.84 -1.40
CA VAL A 918 46.54 -6.59 -2.09
C VAL A 918 47.84 -5.79 -2.06
N LYS A 919 48.90 -6.36 -1.49
CA LYS A 919 50.20 -5.70 -1.33
C LYS A 919 51.06 -5.84 -2.56
N ASN A 920 51.12 -7.04 -3.13
CA ASN A 920 52.02 -7.39 -4.27
C ASN A 920 51.19 -7.45 -5.57
N VAL A 921 51.64 -6.75 -6.58
CA VAL A 921 51.05 -6.79 -7.92
C VAL A 921 51.80 -7.82 -8.76
N ALA A 922 51.26 -9.03 -8.77
CA ALA A 922 51.81 -10.18 -9.51
C ALA A 922 50.66 -11.15 -9.86
N PRO A 923 50.84 -12.03 -10.85
CA PRO A 923 49.91 -13.13 -11.07
C PRO A 923 49.68 -13.94 -9.79
N GLN A 924 48.42 -14.25 -9.48
CA GLN A 924 48.06 -14.97 -8.26
C GLN A 924 47.70 -16.43 -8.55
N LEU A 925 46.97 -16.65 -9.64
CA LEU A 925 46.56 -17.95 -10.14
C LEU A 925 46.83 -18.04 -11.64
N SER A 926 46.88 -19.26 -12.17
CA SER A 926 46.99 -19.55 -13.60
C SER A 926 45.80 -20.40 -14.08
N VAL A 927 45.63 -20.50 -15.39
CA VAL A 927 44.59 -21.38 -15.95
C VAL A 927 44.83 -22.85 -15.59
N VAL A 928 46.08 -23.24 -15.28
CA VAL A 928 46.40 -24.60 -14.85
C VAL A 928 45.84 -24.92 -13.48
N ASP A 929 45.77 -23.93 -12.59
CA ASP A 929 45.15 -24.08 -11.26
C ASP A 929 43.63 -24.32 -11.34
N LEU A 930 42.97 -23.93 -12.44
CA LEU A 930 41.54 -24.17 -12.68
C LEU A 930 41.22 -25.59 -13.19
N ALA A 931 42.22 -26.31 -13.70
CA ALA A 931 42.03 -27.64 -14.29
C ALA A 931 41.40 -28.68 -13.33
N PRO A 932 41.74 -28.70 -12.03
CA PRO A 932 41.10 -29.61 -11.06
C PRO A 932 39.62 -29.30 -10.78
N HIS A 933 39.13 -28.13 -11.19
CA HIS A 933 37.75 -27.61 -10.89
C HIS A 933 36.87 -27.55 -12.13
N THR A 934 37.17 -28.33 -13.17
CA THR A 934 36.42 -28.37 -14.42
C THR A 934 34.95 -28.81 -14.20
N ASP A 935 34.69 -29.62 -13.20
CA ASP A 935 33.38 -30.10 -12.76
C ASP A 935 32.46 -28.96 -12.30
N VAL A 936 32.99 -27.93 -11.64
CA VAL A 936 32.20 -26.72 -11.27
C VAL A 936 31.65 -26.02 -12.52
N PHE A 937 32.49 -25.91 -13.56
CA PHE A 937 32.08 -25.30 -14.83
C PHE A 937 31.15 -26.23 -15.64
N ALA A 938 31.28 -27.54 -15.48
CA ALA A 938 30.42 -28.54 -16.10
C ALA A 938 28.99 -28.47 -15.52
N ASP A 939 28.87 -28.37 -14.19
CA ASP A 939 27.56 -28.19 -13.54
C ASP A 939 26.89 -26.88 -13.97
N LEU A 940 27.65 -25.79 -14.12
CA LEU A 940 27.10 -24.54 -14.67
C LEU A 940 26.62 -24.67 -16.11
N ALA A 941 27.40 -25.35 -16.97
CA ALA A 941 27.04 -25.61 -18.36
C ALA A 941 25.81 -26.50 -18.44
N GLU A 942 25.69 -27.52 -17.60
CA GLU A 942 24.54 -28.40 -17.51
C GLU A 942 23.28 -27.64 -17.04
N MET A 943 23.41 -26.76 -16.05
CA MET A 943 22.37 -25.87 -15.57
C MET A 943 21.84 -24.95 -16.71
N GLN A 944 22.74 -24.39 -17.50
CA GLN A 944 22.42 -23.59 -18.68
C GLN A 944 21.78 -24.46 -19.79
N ARG A 945 22.31 -25.63 -20.06
CA ARG A 945 21.82 -26.53 -21.12
C ARG A 945 20.45 -27.12 -20.83
N THR A 946 20.21 -27.56 -19.61
CA THR A 946 18.94 -28.18 -19.19
C THR A 946 17.87 -27.18 -18.80
N GLY A 947 18.27 -25.97 -18.42
CA GLY A 947 17.35 -25.00 -17.85
C GLY A 947 16.83 -25.38 -16.47
N VAL A 948 17.45 -26.36 -15.79
CA VAL A 948 17.11 -26.76 -14.42
C VAL A 948 18.03 -26.03 -13.47
N PHE A 949 17.53 -24.98 -12.82
CA PHE A 949 18.32 -24.17 -11.92
C PHE A 949 18.35 -24.71 -10.49
N GLY A 950 17.23 -25.20 -10.01
CA GLY A 950 17.11 -25.64 -8.63
C GLY A 950 17.03 -24.49 -7.63
N MET A 951 16.92 -24.86 -6.37
CA MET A 951 17.04 -23.93 -5.24
C MET A 951 18.26 -24.29 -4.40
N LYS A 952 19.11 -23.31 -4.13
CA LYS A 952 20.12 -23.42 -3.09
C LYS A 952 19.46 -22.96 -1.78
N GLY A 953 19.68 -23.71 -0.68
CA GLY A 953 19.22 -23.34 0.65
C GLY A 953 19.65 -21.92 1.02
N GLU A 954 18.92 -21.25 1.92
CA GLU A 954 19.32 -19.92 2.39
C GLU A 954 20.73 -19.99 2.97
N ILE A 955 21.66 -19.35 2.30
CA ILE A 955 22.95 -19.03 2.92
C ILE A 955 22.60 -18.03 4.01
N ARG A 956 22.59 -18.47 5.28
CA ARG A 956 22.44 -17.55 6.41
C ARG A 956 23.61 -16.56 6.35
N PRO A 957 23.38 -15.30 6.02
CA PRO A 957 24.46 -14.35 5.95
C PRO A 957 24.98 -14.13 7.35
N ALA A 958 26.30 -14.23 7.54
CA ALA A 958 26.97 -13.95 8.81
C ALA A 958 26.66 -12.55 9.39
N PHE A 959 25.98 -11.67 8.66
CA PHE A 959 25.70 -10.28 9.00
C PHE A 959 24.27 -9.80 8.68
N GLY A 960 23.29 -10.68 8.64
CA GLY A 960 21.88 -10.24 8.61
C GLY A 960 21.41 -9.59 7.30
N TYR A 961 22.05 -9.82 6.18
CA TYR A 961 21.52 -9.41 4.88
C TYR A 961 20.41 -10.38 4.46
N SER A 962 19.19 -9.89 4.38
CA SER A 962 18.07 -10.64 3.79
C SER A 962 18.31 -10.80 2.28
N ALA A 963 17.98 -11.98 1.74
CA ALA A 963 17.91 -12.14 0.30
C ALA A 963 16.96 -11.09 -0.30
N PRO A 964 17.27 -10.47 -1.46
CA PRO A 964 16.44 -9.41 -2.05
C PRO A 964 15.05 -9.89 -2.48
N TYR A 965 14.82 -11.20 -2.51
CA TYR A 965 13.50 -11.80 -2.66
C TYR A 965 13.16 -12.59 -1.40
N PRO A 966 11.89 -12.56 -0.95
CA PRO A 966 11.46 -13.32 0.20
C PRO A 966 11.36 -14.82 -0.15
N LEU A 967 12.49 -15.45 -0.44
CA LEU A 967 12.56 -16.91 -0.61
C LEU A 967 12.11 -17.63 0.66
N ALA A 968 12.24 -16.98 1.82
CA ALA A 968 11.67 -17.42 3.10
C ALA A 968 10.14 -17.61 3.08
N THR A 969 9.44 -17.04 2.11
CA THR A 969 7.99 -17.28 1.93
C THR A 969 7.69 -18.53 1.10
N LEU A 970 8.68 -19.13 0.47
CA LEU A 970 8.48 -20.40 -0.20
C LEU A 970 8.40 -21.51 0.86
N PRO A 971 7.35 -22.34 0.89
CA PRO A 971 7.13 -23.33 1.93
C PRO A 971 8.01 -24.58 1.71
N ILE A 972 9.32 -24.39 1.60
CA ILE A 972 10.32 -25.42 1.40
C ILE A 972 11.36 -25.28 2.51
N ASP A 973 11.65 -26.37 3.19
CA ASP A 973 12.67 -26.45 4.20
C ASP A 973 14.06 -26.28 3.57
N ASN A 974 14.98 -25.58 4.27
CA ASN A 974 16.35 -25.41 3.83
C ASN A 974 17.07 -26.73 3.65
N ASP A 975 16.87 -27.70 4.56
CA ASP A 975 17.50 -29.02 4.49
C ASP A 975 17.09 -29.75 3.21
N ILE A 976 15.82 -29.70 2.85
CA ILE A 976 15.31 -30.29 1.60
C ILE A 976 15.93 -29.62 0.36
N SER A 977 16.06 -28.30 0.40
CA SER A 977 16.65 -27.55 -0.71
C SER A 977 18.14 -27.86 -0.86
N GLU A 978 18.86 -27.97 0.24
CA GLU A 978 20.28 -28.34 0.27
C GLU A 978 20.51 -29.77 -0.23
N ASP A 979 19.72 -30.74 0.20
CA ASP A 979 19.78 -32.12 -0.28
C ASP A 979 19.53 -32.22 -1.79
N LYS A 980 18.48 -31.55 -2.27
CA LYS A 980 18.17 -31.52 -3.71
C LYS A 980 19.26 -30.82 -4.52
N TRP A 981 19.83 -29.73 -4.00
CA TRP A 981 20.94 -29.02 -4.61
C TRP A 981 22.16 -29.92 -4.73
N ALA A 982 22.54 -30.61 -3.67
CA ALA A 982 23.68 -31.54 -3.66
C ALA A 982 23.49 -32.68 -4.64
N LEU A 983 22.30 -33.22 -4.81
CA LEU A 983 22.01 -34.27 -5.79
C LEU A 983 22.00 -33.73 -7.24
N THR A 984 21.66 -32.49 -7.45
CA THR A 984 21.54 -31.89 -8.80
C THR A 984 22.89 -31.36 -9.27
N HIS A 985 23.66 -30.73 -8.39
CA HIS A 985 24.93 -30.05 -8.68
C HIS A 985 25.99 -30.46 -7.65
N PRO A 986 26.47 -31.68 -7.72
CA PRO A 986 27.39 -32.22 -6.70
C PRO A 986 28.71 -31.46 -6.61
N ALA A 987 29.21 -30.88 -7.72
CA ALA A 987 30.43 -30.09 -7.72
C ALA A 987 30.23 -28.64 -7.14
N LEU A 988 28.97 -28.23 -6.89
CA LEU A 988 28.65 -26.92 -6.34
C LEU A 988 28.28 -26.96 -4.84
N VAL A 989 28.74 -27.98 -4.14
CA VAL A 989 28.50 -28.15 -2.69
C VAL A 989 29.78 -27.80 -1.94
N LEU A 990 29.63 -27.01 -0.87
CA LEU A 990 30.74 -26.74 0.07
C LEU A 990 30.91 -27.91 1.04
N GLU A 991 32.12 -28.26 1.39
CA GLU A 991 32.36 -29.27 2.42
C GLU A 991 31.91 -28.81 3.79
N LYS A 992 31.12 -29.65 4.50
CA LYS A 992 30.40 -29.30 5.74
C LYS A 992 31.25 -28.88 6.94
N GLU A 993 32.55 -29.06 6.90
CA GLU A 993 33.44 -28.86 8.07
C GLU A 993 33.64 -27.37 8.47
N GLU A 994 33.27 -26.40 7.63
CA GLU A 994 33.46 -24.96 7.94
C GLU A 994 32.24 -24.22 8.53
N TRP A 995 31.10 -24.87 8.67
CA TRP A 995 29.87 -24.19 9.13
C TRP A 995 29.66 -24.22 10.64
N GLU A 996 30.38 -25.08 11.37
CA GLU A 996 30.27 -25.20 12.82
C GLU A 996 31.17 -24.25 13.65
N THR A 997 32.03 -23.45 13.02
CA THR A 997 33.01 -22.60 13.72
C THR A 997 32.84 -21.09 13.53
N TRP A 998 31.66 -20.62 13.11
CA TRP A 998 31.40 -19.16 13.01
C TRP A 998 30.18 -18.75 13.79
#